data_fe174b892f788e1ea1ca4e8b4af56a53
#
_entry.id   fe174b892f788e1ea1ca4e8b4af56a53
#
_cell.length_a   1.000
_cell.length_b   1.000
_cell.length_c   1.000
_cell.angle_alpha   90.00
_cell.angle_beta   90.00
_cell.angle_gamma   90.00
#
_symmetry.space_group_name_H-M   'P 1'
#
loop_
_entity.id
_entity.type
_entity.pdbx_description
1 polymer ?
#
loop_
_entity_poly.entity_id
_entity_poly.type
_entity_poly.pdbx_seq_one_letter_code
_entity_poly.pdbx_strand_id
1 'polypeptide(L)'
;VNRAFVLLAAGHRAGRRAGAGAVTHRWSLAVAAAVTLLTAWTFISIAAVYDARNTSVAAREPVFLVQGQEESAVARWIPHADRVNNRQFLVVYLAPSRADAAPPPGLSRWPAPGEVFVSPSLLDQAGRDQLTERYGRVGGTIGAEGLAADQERLAYYRPRTDAAFDRRDGIVAISGFGVDKQQMVVNRTTRTDTNYGKWTDNDFFILAACLIAFPAALLLLLAVRSNAERRDRRLALLDALGAPRSARAYLLLGEAALPVTVGTLVGALAAAATTVVDVPLPVVDHVVKADVLARFRAGLPLLALATAAAVLALVLVAQLRSRAASETAPRRIQQRFGRPIRAMFPLAIILAVWGASTARDGAGAGSSVGLAAFLIATVLALALLPAVLAGWAGAGGRLIARHGARRGRPSAIVGGRWLSARPVLVAQLCAAFVIGLGLLVQVQVQQEWIVQRTHGIANGVTASAVVVGNQLVTVRGDAQPQEAQRFIDRIDPDRVLATYTTPAGRTLVATCPALGSLGQLSTCPTAATPIEDSYTTINRTGQVLQHDTEISSPRFTIATTPPPSGEVDGFFVLNSDGDSGVNAIAGTAYRELAKPHISTPGQEWIGGGLAGAAVFDWVLSFGAASVTILALAGILAATGIFLSQICSLGVLTTYDARTRLYLGIAAWNLALPLIVSAVIGALVAAFLGTLALQIRRTGEVSVPVLSAALLGIAAIAIALTLLCGTTAGRAVRTWHPSKD
;
A
#
# COMPACT_ATOMS: atom_id res chain seq x y z
N VAL A 1 -46.76 29.99 3.32
CA VAL A 1 -45.34 29.79 3.10
C VAL A 1 -44.80 28.87 4.19
N ASN A 2 -44.24 27.73 3.83
CA ASN A 2 -43.80 26.71 4.77
C ASN A 2 -42.67 27.27 5.65
N ARG A 3 -42.88 27.36 6.97
CA ARG A 3 -41.90 27.93 7.96
C ARG A 3 -40.50 27.32 7.79
N ALA A 4 -40.43 26.04 7.45
CA ALA A 4 -39.17 25.36 7.19
C ALA A 4 -38.39 25.97 6.01
N PHE A 5 -39.07 26.31 4.89
CA PHE A 5 -38.47 26.92 3.72
C PHE A 5 -37.89 28.31 3.99
N VAL A 6 -38.63 29.12 4.79
CA VAL A 6 -38.18 30.47 5.20
C VAL A 6 -36.90 30.38 6.05
N LEU A 7 -36.85 29.40 6.99
CA LEU A 7 -35.70 29.18 7.83
C LEU A 7 -34.48 28.65 7.06
N LEU A 8 -34.67 27.74 6.09
CA LEU A 8 -33.63 27.28 5.17
C LEU A 8 -33.08 28.43 4.34
N ALA A 9 -33.95 29.26 3.74
CA ALA A 9 -33.53 30.43 2.96
C ALA A 9 -32.79 31.48 3.82
N ALA A 10 -33.23 31.67 5.05
CA ALA A 10 -32.55 32.56 6.00
C ALA A 10 -31.16 32.01 6.38
N GLY A 11 -31.01 30.72 6.60
CA GLY A 11 -29.72 30.05 6.82
C GLY A 11 -28.77 30.21 5.64
N HIS A 12 -29.28 30.02 4.42
CA HIS A 12 -28.50 30.22 3.20
C HIS A 12 -28.00 31.68 3.02
N ARG A 13 -28.90 32.67 3.26
CA ARG A 13 -28.54 34.10 3.19
C ARG A 13 -27.51 34.47 4.29
N ALA A 14 -27.70 33.96 5.49
CA ALA A 14 -26.76 34.18 6.59
C ALA A 14 -25.38 33.63 6.29
N GLY A 15 -25.29 32.44 5.65
CA GLY A 15 -24.04 31.86 5.20
C GLY A 15 -23.33 32.68 4.13
N ARG A 16 -24.07 33.36 3.24
CA ARG A 16 -23.48 34.22 2.17
C ARG A 16 -22.94 35.56 2.66
N ARG A 17 -23.56 36.14 3.69
CA ARG A 17 -23.21 37.49 4.20
C ARG A 17 -22.11 37.49 5.26
N ALA A 18 -21.62 36.37 5.72
CA ALA A 18 -20.78 36.24 6.90
C ALA A 18 -19.27 36.50 6.66
N GLY A 19 -18.86 37.16 5.57
CA GLY A 19 -17.47 37.57 5.34
C GLY A 19 -16.49 36.46 4.93
N ALA A 20 -15.17 36.74 4.90
CA ALA A 20 -14.14 35.85 4.39
C ALA A 20 -14.07 34.48 5.07
N GLY A 21 -14.31 34.42 6.39
CA GLY A 21 -14.33 33.14 7.14
C GLY A 21 -15.49 32.21 6.77
N ALA A 22 -16.62 32.74 6.27
CA ALA A 22 -17.73 31.92 5.81
C ALA A 22 -17.44 31.33 4.42
N VAL A 23 -16.73 32.04 3.59
CA VAL A 23 -16.31 31.54 2.27
C VAL A 23 -15.41 30.33 2.44
N THR A 24 -14.40 30.40 3.33
CA THR A 24 -13.49 29.28 3.60
C THR A 24 -14.22 28.09 4.21
N HIS A 25 -15.18 28.31 5.11
CA HIS A 25 -16.01 27.22 5.67
C HIS A 25 -16.83 26.52 4.60
N ARG A 26 -17.43 27.25 3.67
CA ARG A 26 -18.20 26.68 2.57
C ARG A 26 -17.32 25.84 1.64
N TRP A 27 -16.14 26.34 1.28
CA TRP A 27 -15.18 25.57 0.50
C TRP A 27 -14.68 24.34 1.25
N SER A 28 -14.41 24.44 2.56
CA SER A 28 -13.98 23.29 3.36
C SER A 28 -15.06 22.20 3.42
N LEU A 29 -16.34 22.57 3.57
CA LEU A 29 -17.44 21.61 3.53
C LEU A 29 -17.63 20.99 2.14
N ALA A 30 -17.52 21.80 1.07
CA ALA A 30 -17.62 21.29 -0.30
C ALA A 30 -16.51 20.29 -0.62
N VAL A 31 -15.26 20.63 -0.30
CA VAL A 31 -14.11 19.75 -0.50
C VAL A 31 -14.24 18.47 0.35
N ALA A 32 -14.62 18.61 1.64
CA ALA A 32 -14.80 17.45 2.50
C ALA A 32 -15.91 16.52 1.99
N ALA A 33 -17.02 17.06 1.49
CA ALA A 33 -18.11 16.28 0.91
C ALA A 33 -17.67 15.57 -0.38
N ALA A 34 -16.91 16.23 -1.26
CA ALA A 34 -16.34 15.63 -2.46
C ALA A 34 -15.38 14.48 -2.11
N VAL A 35 -14.44 14.71 -1.18
CA VAL A 35 -13.48 13.70 -0.75
C VAL A 35 -14.19 12.51 -0.07
N THR A 36 -15.23 12.76 0.74
CA THR A 36 -16.01 11.69 1.37
C THR A 36 -16.70 10.81 0.33
N LEU A 37 -17.29 11.41 -0.73
CA LEU A 37 -17.89 10.66 -1.82
C LEU A 37 -16.85 9.85 -2.58
N LEU A 38 -15.72 10.46 -2.94
CA LEU A 38 -14.62 9.78 -3.63
C LEU A 38 -14.05 8.63 -2.79
N THR A 39 -13.96 8.80 -1.48
CA THR A 39 -13.59 7.72 -0.56
C THR A 39 -14.57 6.55 -0.65
N ALA A 40 -15.87 6.82 -0.56
CA ALA A 40 -16.90 5.78 -0.69
C ALA A 40 -16.83 5.10 -2.07
N TRP A 41 -16.60 5.88 -3.13
CA TRP A 41 -16.42 5.35 -4.48
C TRP A 41 -15.18 4.47 -4.61
N THR A 42 -14.07 4.82 -3.95
CA THR A 42 -12.86 3.98 -3.91
C THR A 42 -13.15 2.60 -3.31
N PHE A 43 -13.94 2.51 -2.23
CA PHE A 43 -14.35 1.23 -1.66
C PHE A 43 -15.20 0.40 -2.63
N ILE A 44 -16.14 1.04 -3.33
CA ILE A 44 -16.94 0.39 -4.38
C ILE A 44 -16.04 -0.08 -5.52
N SER A 45 -15.08 0.74 -5.93
CA SER A 45 -14.12 0.38 -7.00
C SER A 45 -13.25 -0.81 -6.62
N ILE A 46 -12.75 -0.86 -5.38
CA ILE A 46 -12.00 -2.02 -4.87
C ILE A 46 -12.87 -3.27 -4.95
N ALA A 47 -14.12 -3.21 -4.42
CA ALA A 47 -15.04 -4.33 -4.47
C ALA A 47 -15.32 -4.79 -5.92
N ALA A 48 -15.57 -3.85 -6.82
CA ALA A 48 -15.86 -4.11 -8.23
C ALA A 48 -14.70 -4.80 -8.95
N VAL A 49 -13.47 -4.29 -8.75
CA VAL A 49 -12.26 -4.86 -9.38
C VAL A 49 -11.98 -6.26 -8.85
N TYR A 50 -12.10 -6.47 -7.52
CA TYR A 50 -11.93 -7.80 -6.95
C TYR A 50 -13.02 -8.79 -7.38
N ASP A 51 -14.28 -8.35 -7.48
CA ASP A 51 -15.37 -9.21 -7.96
C ASP A 51 -15.16 -9.61 -9.42
N ALA A 52 -14.79 -8.67 -10.29
CA ALA A 52 -14.47 -8.94 -11.69
C ALA A 52 -13.28 -9.92 -11.81
N ARG A 53 -12.19 -9.65 -11.08
CA ARG A 53 -11.02 -10.52 -11.02
C ARG A 53 -11.38 -11.94 -10.54
N ASN A 54 -12.12 -12.04 -9.43
CA ASN A 54 -12.49 -13.33 -8.87
C ASN A 54 -13.44 -14.11 -9.81
N THR A 55 -14.28 -13.41 -10.55
CA THR A 55 -15.15 -14.01 -11.57
C THR A 55 -14.33 -14.60 -12.72
N SER A 56 -13.37 -13.86 -13.27
CA SER A 56 -12.48 -14.34 -14.34
C SER A 56 -11.60 -15.52 -13.89
N VAL A 57 -11.06 -15.42 -12.65
CA VAL A 57 -10.26 -16.53 -12.10
C VAL A 57 -11.12 -17.75 -11.85
N ALA A 58 -12.32 -17.61 -11.29
CA ALA A 58 -13.22 -18.72 -11.04
C ALA A 58 -13.64 -19.42 -12.36
N ALA A 59 -13.83 -18.67 -13.43
CA ALA A 59 -14.20 -19.22 -14.73
C ALA A 59 -13.13 -20.15 -15.34
N ARG A 60 -11.86 -19.90 -15.05
CA ARG A 60 -10.73 -20.70 -15.58
C ARG A 60 -10.14 -21.69 -14.57
N GLU A 61 -10.60 -21.66 -13.31
CA GLU A 61 -10.10 -22.58 -12.28
C GLU A 61 -10.51 -24.01 -12.65
N PRO A 62 -9.58 -24.99 -12.56
CA PRO A 62 -9.89 -26.38 -12.91
C PRO A 62 -10.84 -27.02 -11.89
N VAL A 63 -11.79 -27.78 -12.39
CA VAL A 63 -12.63 -28.66 -11.58
C VAL A 63 -11.93 -30.02 -11.44
N PHE A 64 -11.37 -30.26 -10.26
CA PHE A 64 -10.57 -31.44 -10.01
C PHE A 64 -11.45 -32.72 -9.87
N LEU A 65 -10.99 -33.80 -10.47
CA LEU A 65 -11.59 -35.10 -10.29
C LEU A 65 -11.07 -35.77 -9.01
N VAL A 66 -11.93 -36.56 -8.37
CA VAL A 66 -11.55 -37.39 -7.22
C VAL A 66 -10.75 -38.60 -7.73
N GLN A 67 -9.78 -39.08 -6.97
CA GLN A 67 -9.02 -40.30 -7.30
C GLN A 67 -9.94 -41.43 -7.66
N GLY A 68 -9.69 -42.12 -8.77
CA GLY A 68 -10.50 -43.23 -9.31
C GLY A 68 -11.51 -42.79 -10.37
N GLN A 69 -11.64 -41.52 -10.71
CA GLN A 69 -12.52 -41.00 -11.78
C GLN A 69 -11.74 -40.52 -13.02
N GLU A 70 -10.53 -40.98 -13.20
CA GLU A 70 -9.61 -40.52 -14.25
C GLU A 70 -10.10 -40.77 -15.67
N GLU A 71 -10.93 -41.78 -15.88
CA GLU A 71 -11.55 -42.09 -17.18
C GLU A 71 -12.52 -41.00 -17.66
N SER A 72 -13.08 -40.19 -16.74
CA SER A 72 -13.95 -39.07 -17.07
C SER A 72 -13.18 -37.73 -17.29
N ALA A 73 -11.85 -37.77 -17.29
CA ALA A 73 -11.04 -36.57 -17.43
C ALA A 73 -11.23 -35.91 -18.79
N VAL A 74 -11.50 -34.61 -18.76
CA VAL A 74 -11.55 -33.71 -19.93
C VAL A 74 -10.15 -33.29 -20.34
N ALA A 75 -9.30 -33.02 -19.36
CA ALA A 75 -7.92 -32.62 -19.59
C ALA A 75 -7.04 -33.00 -18.40
N ARG A 76 -5.73 -32.99 -18.62
CA ARG A 76 -4.70 -33.05 -17.60
C ARG A 76 -4.15 -31.65 -17.38
N TRP A 77 -3.93 -31.27 -16.12
CA TRP A 77 -3.59 -29.93 -15.70
C TRP A 77 -2.49 -29.93 -14.63
N ILE A 78 -1.44 -29.14 -14.81
CA ILE A 78 -0.34 -29.02 -13.85
C ILE A 78 0.04 -27.53 -13.76
N PRO A 79 -0.08 -26.87 -12.60
CA PRO A 79 0.41 -25.53 -12.40
C PRO A 79 1.93 -25.54 -12.22
N HIS A 80 2.59 -24.58 -12.82
CA HIS A 80 4.02 -24.44 -12.73
C HIS A 80 4.39 -22.95 -12.65
N ALA A 81 5.39 -22.59 -11.84
CA ALA A 81 5.92 -21.24 -11.82
C ALA A 81 7.16 -21.16 -12.74
N ASP A 82 7.20 -20.17 -13.60
CA ASP A 82 8.36 -19.88 -14.40
C ASP A 82 8.74 -18.41 -14.33
N ARG A 83 9.87 -18.01 -14.89
CA ARG A 83 10.44 -16.67 -14.78
C ARG A 83 11.00 -16.19 -16.09
N VAL A 84 10.69 -14.94 -16.42
CA VAL A 84 11.32 -14.19 -17.51
C VAL A 84 11.63 -12.79 -16.99
N ASN A 85 12.83 -12.28 -17.33
CA ASN A 85 13.27 -10.93 -16.93
C ASN A 85 13.09 -10.64 -15.43
N ASN A 86 13.49 -11.56 -14.57
CA ASN A 86 13.40 -11.47 -13.11
C ASN A 86 11.97 -11.40 -12.53
N ARG A 87 10.95 -11.68 -13.33
CA ARG A 87 9.55 -11.68 -12.93
C ARG A 87 8.93 -13.06 -13.08
N GLN A 88 8.42 -13.60 -11.99
CA GLN A 88 7.69 -14.87 -11.94
C GLN A 88 6.34 -14.76 -12.62
N PHE A 89 5.89 -15.86 -13.25
CA PHE A 89 4.55 -16.00 -13.81
C PHE A 89 4.08 -17.45 -13.74
N LEU A 90 2.79 -17.63 -13.85
CA LEU A 90 2.17 -18.96 -13.85
C LEU A 90 2.22 -19.56 -15.25
N VAL A 91 2.80 -20.74 -15.37
CA VAL A 91 2.70 -21.61 -16.55
C VAL A 91 1.83 -22.80 -16.18
N VAL A 92 0.79 -23.02 -16.96
CA VAL A 92 -0.08 -24.17 -16.77
C VAL A 92 0.19 -25.17 -17.90
N TYR A 93 0.66 -26.37 -17.55
CA TYR A 93 0.79 -27.46 -18.47
C TYR A 93 -0.58 -28.06 -18.72
N LEU A 94 -1.00 -28.11 -19.97
CA LEU A 94 -2.32 -28.57 -20.39
C LEU A 94 -2.21 -29.63 -21.48
N ALA A 95 -2.97 -30.71 -21.32
CA ALA A 95 -3.20 -31.66 -22.41
C ALA A 95 -4.67 -32.09 -22.40
N PRO A 96 -5.42 -31.96 -23.52
CA PRO A 96 -6.77 -32.46 -23.61
C PRO A 96 -6.73 -33.99 -23.58
N SER A 97 -7.60 -34.62 -22.79
CA SER A 97 -7.77 -36.05 -22.73
C SER A 97 -8.80 -36.54 -23.76
N ARG A 98 -9.65 -35.61 -24.26
CA ARG A 98 -10.71 -35.89 -25.23
C ARG A 98 -10.67 -34.84 -26.35
N ALA A 99 -10.95 -35.28 -27.57
CA ALA A 99 -10.92 -34.40 -28.76
C ALA A 99 -12.03 -33.33 -28.78
N ASP A 100 -13.15 -33.61 -28.09
CA ASP A 100 -14.33 -32.74 -27.98
C ASP A 100 -14.28 -31.80 -26.77
N ALA A 101 -13.20 -31.84 -25.98
CA ALA A 101 -13.04 -30.99 -24.81
C ALA A 101 -12.96 -29.50 -25.18
N ALA A 102 -13.72 -28.66 -24.47
CA ALA A 102 -13.63 -27.22 -24.61
C ALA A 102 -12.29 -26.69 -24.01
N PRO A 103 -11.59 -25.78 -24.68
CA PRO A 103 -10.39 -25.19 -24.14
C PRO A 103 -10.73 -24.29 -22.95
N PRO A 104 -9.73 -23.94 -22.09
CA PRO A 104 -9.95 -23.00 -21.02
C PRO A 104 -10.38 -21.62 -21.55
N PRO A 105 -11.14 -20.83 -20.76
CA PRO A 105 -11.54 -19.48 -21.14
C PRO A 105 -10.34 -18.63 -21.58
N GLY A 106 -10.53 -17.84 -22.65
CA GLY A 106 -9.46 -17.05 -23.25
C GLY A 106 -8.65 -17.76 -24.33
N LEU A 107 -8.81 -19.05 -24.52
CA LEU A 107 -8.21 -19.79 -25.64
C LEU A 107 -9.24 -20.14 -26.71
N SER A 108 -8.93 -19.84 -27.96
CA SER A 108 -9.76 -20.22 -29.10
C SER A 108 -9.67 -21.70 -29.45
N ARG A 109 -8.58 -22.36 -29.07
CA ARG A 109 -8.30 -23.78 -29.28
C ARG A 109 -7.29 -24.27 -28.24
N TRP A 110 -7.20 -25.61 -28.12
CA TRP A 110 -6.12 -26.19 -27.34
C TRP A 110 -4.76 -25.96 -27.98
N PRO A 111 -3.68 -25.77 -27.17
CA PRO A 111 -2.32 -25.72 -27.68
C PRO A 111 -1.96 -27.06 -28.35
N ALA A 112 -1.25 -27.00 -29.47
CA ALA A 112 -0.64 -28.19 -30.08
C ALA A 112 0.59 -28.62 -29.25
N PRO A 113 1.05 -29.90 -29.37
CA PRO A 113 2.29 -30.31 -28.72
C PRO A 113 3.48 -29.39 -29.04
N GLY A 114 4.16 -28.90 -28.01
CA GLY A 114 5.25 -27.90 -28.12
C GLY A 114 4.77 -26.49 -28.44
N GLU A 115 3.53 -26.15 -28.12
CA GLU A 115 2.96 -24.83 -28.35
C GLU A 115 2.56 -24.16 -27.03
N VAL A 116 2.71 -22.85 -26.97
CA VAL A 116 2.34 -22.01 -25.83
C VAL A 116 1.40 -20.88 -26.26
N PHE A 117 0.36 -20.63 -25.46
CA PHE A 117 -0.43 -19.41 -25.49
C PHE A 117 -0.05 -18.56 -24.29
N VAL A 118 0.18 -17.26 -24.50
CA VAL A 118 0.68 -16.37 -23.47
C VAL A 118 -0.24 -15.16 -23.31
N SER A 119 -0.25 -14.57 -22.11
CA SER A 119 -0.95 -13.29 -21.91
C SER A 119 -0.27 -12.16 -22.69
N PRO A 120 -1.00 -11.13 -23.13
CA PRO A 120 -0.43 -9.99 -23.82
C PRO A 120 0.72 -9.34 -23.03
N SER A 121 0.54 -9.15 -21.72
CA SER A 121 1.56 -8.57 -20.82
C SER A 121 2.84 -9.40 -20.78
N LEU A 122 2.76 -10.73 -20.81
CA LEU A 122 3.94 -11.60 -20.86
C LEU A 122 4.64 -11.51 -22.22
N LEU A 123 3.87 -11.43 -23.32
CA LEU A 123 4.39 -11.29 -24.67
C LEU A 123 5.13 -9.97 -24.84
N ASP A 124 4.59 -8.87 -24.32
CA ASP A 124 5.20 -7.53 -24.40
C ASP A 124 6.50 -7.44 -23.58
N GLN A 125 6.56 -8.13 -22.44
CA GLN A 125 7.72 -8.09 -21.55
C GLN A 125 8.87 -9.00 -21.99
N ALA A 126 8.56 -10.19 -22.49
CA ALA A 126 9.56 -11.19 -22.87
C ALA A 126 9.94 -11.10 -24.34
N GLY A 127 9.03 -10.64 -25.18
CA GLY A 127 9.15 -10.73 -26.62
C GLY A 127 8.87 -12.15 -27.18
N ARG A 128 8.42 -12.20 -28.41
CA ARG A 128 8.06 -13.47 -29.07
C ARG A 128 9.26 -14.41 -29.24
N ASP A 129 10.42 -13.86 -29.53
CA ASP A 129 11.63 -14.66 -29.83
C ASP A 129 12.10 -15.42 -28.59
N GLN A 130 12.16 -14.75 -27.42
CA GLN A 130 12.53 -15.35 -26.15
C GLN A 130 11.55 -16.45 -25.73
N LEU A 131 10.24 -16.21 -25.89
CA LEU A 131 9.20 -17.21 -25.60
C LEU A 131 9.26 -18.39 -26.57
N THR A 132 9.57 -18.14 -27.84
CA THR A 132 9.75 -19.19 -28.85
C THR A 132 10.99 -20.03 -28.56
N GLU A 133 12.09 -19.43 -28.18
CA GLU A 133 13.30 -20.15 -27.78
C GLU A 133 13.02 -21.05 -26.58
N ARG A 134 12.25 -20.56 -25.61
CA ARG A 134 11.96 -21.24 -24.34
C ARG A 134 10.94 -22.36 -24.49
N TYR A 135 9.75 -22.09 -25.03
CA TYR A 135 8.63 -23.01 -25.06
C TYR A 135 8.41 -23.69 -26.44
N GLY A 136 9.05 -23.20 -27.48
CA GLY A 136 8.76 -23.59 -28.84
C GLY A 136 7.82 -22.60 -29.52
N ARG A 137 6.79 -23.08 -30.23
CA ARG A 137 5.92 -22.22 -31.02
C ARG A 137 4.94 -21.42 -30.16
N VAL A 138 4.92 -20.09 -30.30
CA VAL A 138 3.90 -19.23 -29.73
C VAL A 138 2.65 -19.25 -30.62
N GLY A 139 1.59 -19.90 -30.15
CA GLY A 139 0.36 -20.13 -30.90
C GLY A 139 -0.60 -18.96 -30.94
N GLY A 140 -0.52 -18.06 -29.96
CA GLY A 140 -1.38 -16.89 -29.84
C GLY A 140 -1.36 -16.26 -28.46
N THR A 141 -2.25 -15.31 -28.26
CA THR A 141 -2.46 -14.64 -26.98
C THR A 141 -3.72 -15.14 -26.28
N ILE A 142 -3.69 -15.10 -24.96
CA ILE A 142 -4.86 -15.42 -24.12
C ILE A 142 -5.82 -14.21 -24.18
N GLY A 143 -7.09 -14.46 -24.47
CA GLY A 143 -8.14 -13.46 -24.50
C GLY A 143 -8.46 -12.89 -23.11
N ALA A 144 -9.07 -11.71 -23.07
CA ALA A 144 -9.37 -10.98 -21.82
C ALA A 144 -10.29 -11.78 -20.88
N GLU A 145 -11.19 -12.62 -21.40
CA GLU A 145 -12.04 -13.49 -20.60
C GLU A 145 -11.29 -14.55 -19.80
N GLY A 146 -10.06 -14.91 -20.23
CA GLY A 146 -9.18 -15.84 -19.54
C GLY A 146 -8.21 -15.19 -18.57
N LEU A 147 -8.21 -13.86 -18.44
CA LEU A 147 -7.28 -13.11 -17.62
C LEU A 147 -7.99 -12.45 -16.42
N ALA A 148 -7.33 -12.45 -15.29
CA ALA A 148 -7.81 -11.75 -14.09
C ALA A 148 -7.58 -10.24 -14.15
N ALA A 149 -6.61 -9.80 -14.95
CA ALA A 149 -6.27 -8.41 -15.23
C ALA A 149 -5.39 -8.34 -16.49
N ASP A 150 -5.36 -7.19 -17.17
CA ASP A 150 -4.54 -7.02 -18.39
C ASP A 150 -3.04 -7.21 -18.15
N GLN A 151 -2.57 -6.89 -16.94
CA GLN A 151 -1.18 -7.06 -16.53
C GLN A 151 -0.84 -8.47 -16.06
N GLU A 152 -1.83 -9.38 -16.05
CA GLU A 152 -1.58 -10.75 -15.63
C GLU A 152 -0.62 -11.45 -16.56
N ARG A 153 0.36 -12.14 -15.97
CA ARG A 153 1.32 -12.97 -16.68
C ARG A 153 0.92 -14.41 -16.52
N LEU A 154 0.47 -15.00 -17.60
CA LEU A 154 -0.03 -16.37 -17.66
C LEU A 154 0.42 -17.01 -18.97
N ALA A 155 0.81 -18.27 -18.91
CA ALA A 155 1.07 -19.09 -20.08
C ALA A 155 0.34 -20.42 -19.96
N TYR A 156 -0.27 -20.86 -21.06
CA TYR A 156 -0.80 -22.20 -21.23
C TYR A 156 0.11 -22.95 -22.19
N TYR A 157 0.82 -23.94 -21.69
CA TYR A 157 1.81 -24.70 -22.45
C TYR A 157 1.40 -26.14 -22.59
N ARG A 158 1.50 -26.70 -23.80
CA ARG A 158 1.38 -28.13 -24.02
C ARG A 158 2.76 -28.72 -24.27
N PRO A 159 3.26 -29.62 -23.42
CA PRO A 159 4.50 -30.35 -23.63
C PRO A 159 4.53 -31.07 -24.97
N ARG A 160 5.74 -31.27 -25.50
CA ARG A 160 5.92 -32.01 -26.79
C ARG A 160 5.53 -33.45 -26.71
N THR A 161 5.69 -34.05 -25.52
CA THR A 161 5.34 -35.44 -25.21
C THR A 161 4.40 -35.49 -24.02
N ASP A 162 3.52 -36.46 -24.00
CA ASP A 162 2.60 -36.69 -22.87
C ASP A 162 3.32 -37.27 -21.64
N ALA A 163 4.62 -37.61 -21.75
CA ALA A 163 5.43 -38.11 -20.64
C ALA A 163 5.45 -37.14 -19.42
N ALA A 164 5.25 -35.83 -19.64
CA ALA A 164 5.10 -34.87 -18.58
C ALA A 164 3.92 -35.16 -17.66
N PHE A 165 2.90 -35.84 -18.17
CA PHE A 165 1.66 -36.20 -17.47
C PHE A 165 1.63 -37.65 -16.96
N ASP A 166 2.61 -38.46 -17.30
CA ASP A 166 2.64 -39.90 -16.89
C ASP A 166 3.39 -40.10 -15.57
N ARG A 167 4.06 -39.07 -15.05
CA ARG A 167 4.82 -39.15 -13.81
C ARG A 167 3.99 -38.73 -12.59
N ARG A 168 4.15 -39.46 -11.50
CA ARG A 168 3.24 -39.48 -10.34
C ARG A 168 3.03 -38.20 -9.57
N ASP A 169 3.91 -37.19 -9.70
CA ASP A 169 3.86 -36.01 -8.86
C ASP A 169 3.11 -34.84 -9.52
N GLY A 170 1.98 -34.48 -8.93
CA GLY A 170 1.25 -33.23 -9.22
C GLY A 170 0.36 -33.26 -10.46
N ILE A 171 0.12 -34.41 -11.10
CA ILE A 171 -0.84 -34.55 -12.21
C ILE A 171 -2.24 -34.51 -11.63
N VAL A 172 -3.05 -33.64 -12.17
CA VAL A 172 -4.44 -33.55 -11.75
C VAL A 172 -5.32 -33.70 -12.99
N ALA A 173 -6.11 -34.76 -12.99
CA ALA A 173 -7.18 -34.92 -13.93
C ALA A 173 -8.31 -33.95 -13.61
N ILE A 174 -8.77 -33.21 -14.61
CA ILE A 174 -9.85 -32.23 -14.47
C ILE A 174 -11.06 -32.62 -15.32
N SER A 175 -12.26 -32.38 -14.79
CA SER A 175 -13.52 -32.56 -15.50
C SER A 175 -13.95 -31.37 -16.34
N GLY A 176 -13.26 -30.22 -16.21
CA GLY A 176 -13.55 -28.98 -16.92
C GLY A 176 -12.99 -27.78 -16.21
N PHE A 177 -13.45 -26.61 -16.64
CA PHE A 177 -13.12 -25.31 -16.05
C PHE A 177 -14.38 -24.64 -15.52
N GLY A 178 -14.20 -23.79 -14.51
CA GLY A 178 -15.27 -23.05 -13.87
C GLY A 178 -15.68 -23.65 -12.54
N VAL A 179 -15.29 -23.01 -11.46
CA VAL A 179 -15.63 -23.38 -10.08
C VAL A 179 -16.46 -22.28 -9.44
N ASP A 180 -17.26 -22.64 -8.42
CA ASP A 180 -17.90 -21.63 -7.58
C ASP A 180 -16.83 -20.85 -6.79
N LYS A 181 -17.10 -19.55 -6.57
CA LYS A 181 -16.18 -18.65 -5.82
C LYS A 181 -15.78 -19.21 -4.45
N GLN A 182 -16.66 -19.97 -3.78
CA GLN A 182 -16.35 -20.60 -2.50
C GLN A 182 -15.34 -21.76 -2.66
N GLN A 183 -15.50 -22.61 -3.67
CA GLN A 183 -14.55 -23.67 -3.98
C GLN A 183 -13.18 -23.14 -4.40
N MET A 184 -13.14 -21.99 -5.10
CA MET A 184 -11.90 -21.34 -5.47
C MET A 184 -11.04 -20.96 -4.25
N VAL A 185 -11.66 -20.50 -3.16
CA VAL A 185 -10.95 -20.16 -1.91
C VAL A 185 -10.34 -21.42 -1.29
N VAL A 186 -11.09 -22.53 -1.25
CA VAL A 186 -10.61 -23.81 -0.72
C VAL A 186 -9.44 -24.36 -1.56
N ASN A 187 -9.55 -24.31 -2.88
CA ASN A 187 -8.50 -24.78 -3.77
C ASN A 187 -7.20 -23.99 -3.64
N ARG A 188 -7.29 -22.67 -3.41
CA ARG A 188 -6.12 -21.78 -3.20
C ARG A 188 -5.37 -22.08 -1.90
N THR A 189 -6.07 -22.48 -0.85
CA THR A 189 -5.43 -22.76 0.45
C THR A 189 -4.75 -24.12 0.48
N THR A 190 -5.13 -25.04 -0.40
CA THR A 190 -4.68 -26.44 -0.35
C THR A 190 -3.64 -26.80 -1.41
N ARG A 191 -3.48 -26.05 -2.51
CA ARG A 191 -2.75 -26.54 -3.68
C ARG A 191 -1.77 -25.61 -4.39
N THR A 192 -1.68 -24.34 -4.01
CA THR A 192 -0.77 -23.44 -4.75
C THR A 192 0.15 -22.66 -3.83
N ASP A 193 1.39 -23.10 -3.73
CA ASP A 193 2.52 -22.34 -3.18
C ASP A 193 2.81 -21.02 -3.94
N THR A 194 2.08 -20.74 -5.03
CA THR A 194 2.19 -19.49 -5.80
C THR A 194 1.51 -18.29 -5.14
N ASN A 195 0.98 -18.45 -3.93
CA ASN A 195 0.28 -17.39 -3.19
C ASN A 195 1.18 -16.49 -2.33
N TYR A 196 2.49 -16.57 -2.46
CA TYR A 196 3.37 -15.63 -1.77
C TYR A 196 3.02 -14.18 -2.14
N GLY A 197 2.47 -13.44 -1.16
CA GLY A 197 2.21 -12.01 -1.27
C GLY A 197 0.92 -11.58 -1.97
N LYS A 198 -0.03 -12.46 -2.23
CA LYS A 198 -1.35 -12.03 -2.74
C LYS A 198 -2.20 -11.49 -1.60
N TRP A 199 -2.42 -10.17 -1.63
CA TRP A 199 -3.36 -9.53 -0.73
C TRP A 199 -4.79 -9.95 -1.08
N THR A 200 -5.56 -10.20 -0.02
CA THR A 200 -7.00 -10.43 -0.15
C THR A 200 -7.72 -9.09 -0.34
N ASP A 201 -8.96 -9.13 -0.82
CA ASP A 201 -9.85 -7.96 -0.84
C ASP A 201 -9.95 -7.30 0.54
N ASN A 202 -10.00 -8.08 1.61
CA ASN A 202 -10.07 -7.60 2.98
C ASN A 202 -8.82 -6.79 3.38
N ASP A 203 -7.64 -7.21 2.96
CA ASP A 203 -6.39 -6.46 3.20
C ASP A 203 -6.41 -5.09 2.51
N PHE A 204 -6.93 -5.02 1.29
CA PHE A 204 -7.11 -3.76 0.57
C PHE A 204 -8.17 -2.86 1.21
N PHE A 205 -9.27 -3.43 1.72
CA PHE A 205 -10.27 -2.65 2.46
C PHE A 205 -9.67 -2.06 3.73
N ILE A 206 -8.89 -2.81 4.49
CA ILE A 206 -8.18 -2.33 5.68
C ILE A 206 -7.20 -1.21 5.31
N LEU A 207 -6.41 -1.40 4.25
CA LEU A 207 -5.47 -0.40 3.75
C LEU A 207 -6.18 0.90 3.34
N ALA A 208 -7.24 0.80 2.55
CA ALA A 208 -8.04 1.95 2.14
C ALA A 208 -8.73 2.64 3.33
N ALA A 209 -9.21 1.88 4.33
CA ALA A 209 -9.78 2.43 5.55
C ALA A 209 -8.73 3.24 6.33
N CYS A 210 -7.54 2.72 6.50
CA CYS A 210 -6.46 3.38 7.24
C CYS A 210 -5.88 4.59 6.49
N LEU A 211 -5.63 4.46 5.18
CA LEU A 211 -4.89 5.46 4.41
C LEU A 211 -5.79 6.45 3.65
N ILE A 212 -7.05 6.16 3.41
CA ILE A 212 -7.96 7.06 2.68
C ILE A 212 -9.15 7.47 3.57
N ALA A 213 -9.89 6.50 4.16
CA ALA A 213 -11.10 6.84 4.91
C ALA A 213 -10.80 7.60 6.20
N PHE A 214 -9.75 7.23 6.94
CA PHE A 214 -9.36 7.94 8.17
C PHE A 214 -8.96 9.41 7.90
N PRO A 215 -8.07 9.74 6.95
CA PRO A 215 -7.78 11.11 6.55
C PRO A 215 -8.99 11.89 6.05
N ALA A 216 -9.86 11.25 5.26
CA ALA A 216 -11.09 11.87 4.78
C ALA A 216 -12.06 12.19 5.93
N ALA A 217 -12.20 11.28 6.91
CA ALA A 217 -12.98 11.52 8.12
C ALA A 217 -12.40 12.67 8.95
N LEU A 218 -11.07 12.77 9.06
CA LEU A 218 -10.40 13.88 9.74
C LEU A 218 -10.63 15.20 9.02
N LEU A 219 -10.51 15.23 7.69
CA LEU A 219 -10.83 16.38 6.85
C LEU A 219 -12.29 16.82 7.09
N LEU A 220 -13.23 15.89 7.06
CA LEU A 220 -14.64 16.17 7.29
C LEU A 220 -14.90 16.72 8.70
N LEU A 221 -14.26 16.13 9.72
CA LEU A 221 -14.38 16.60 11.10
C LEU A 221 -13.84 18.03 11.26
N LEU A 222 -12.68 18.35 10.65
CA LEU A 222 -12.10 19.70 10.67
C LEU A 222 -12.98 20.69 9.90
N ALA A 223 -13.53 20.28 8.74
CA ALA A 223 -14.44 21.12 7.95
C ALA A 223 -15.72 21.47 8.73
N VAL A 224 -16.32 20.50 9.41
CA VAL A 224 -17.55 20.70 10.21
C VAL A 224 -17.29 21.61 11.40
N ARG A 225 -16.12 21.50 12.03
CA ARG A 225 -15.72 22.34 13.19
C ARG A 225 -15.19 23.70 12.81
N SER A 226 -14.85 23.93 11.55
CA SER A 226 -14.38 25.23 11.09
C SER A 226 -15.47 26.30 11.31
N ASN A 227 -15.06 27.50 11.78
CA ASN A 227 -15.94 28.64 12.04
C ASN A 227 -17.04 28.42 13.12
N ALA A 228 -16.83 27.47 14.04
CA ALA A 228 -17.82 27.12 15.07
C ALA A 228 -18.16 28.32 16.01
N GLU A 229 -17.17 29.12 16.43
CA GLU A 229 -17.36 30.21 17.40
C GLU A 229 -18.43 31.25 17.00
N ARG A 230 -18.43 31.70 15.75
CA ARG A 230 -19.41 32.69 15.25
C ARG A 230 -20.80 32.10 15.17
N ARG A 231 -20.87 30.86 14.73
CA ARG A 231 -22.12 30.12 14.59
C ARG A 231 -22.73 29.81 15.96
N ASP A 232 -21.91 29.41 16.91
CA ASP A 232 -22.34 29.14 18.29
C ASP A 232 -22.91 30.38 18.95
N ARG A 233 -22.34 31.59 18.73
CA ARG A 233 -22.91 32.85 19.20
C ARG A 233 -24.27 33.14 18.60
N ARG A 234 -24.46 32.97 17.27
CA ARG A 234 -25.77 33.18 16.64
C ARG A 234 -26.83 32.22 17.18
N LEU A 235 -26.42 31.01 17.34
CA LEU A 235 -27.33 29.98 17.82
C LEU A 235 -27.63 30.16 19.31
N ALA A 236 -26.71 30.68 20.13
CA ALA A 236 -26.95 31.07 21.52
C ALA A 236 -27.97 32.23 21.62
N LEU A 237 -27.86 33.24 20.73
CA LEU A 237 -28.85 34.29 20.63
C LEU A 237 -30.23 33.76 20.25
N LEU A 238 -30.33 32.83 19.30
CA LEU A 238 -31.58 32.21 18.92
C LEU A 238 -32.18 31.35 20.07
N ASP A 239 -31.32 30.73 20.87
CA ASP A 239 -31.73 29.97 22.06
C ASP A 239 -32.28 30.90 23.13
N ALA A 240 -31.61 32.02 23.39
CA ALA A 240 -32.06 33.06 24.30
C ALA A 240 -33.43 33.68 23.88
N LEU A 241 -33.70 33.71 22.57
CA LEU A 241 -34.99 34.14 22.01
C LEU A 241 -36.05 33.02 22.00
N GLY A 242 -35.78 31.84 22.58
CA GLY A 242 -36.71 30.73 22.65
C GLY A 242 -36.92 29.94 21.36
N ALA A 243 -36.00 30.01 20.38
CA ALA A 243 -36.14 29.29 19.14
C ALA A 243 -36.07 27.75 19.36
N PRO A 244 -37.03 26.96 18.86
CA PRO A 244 -37.03 25.51 19.03
C PRO A 244 -35.84 24.86 18.30
N ARG A 245 -35.46 23.65 18.77
CA ARG A 245 -34.33 22.90 18.18
C ARG A 245 -34.50 22.65 16.67
N SER A 246 -35.74 22.44 16.21
CA SER A 246 -36.06 22.28 14.79
C SER A 246 -35.75 23.54 13.95
N ALA A 247 -36.09 24.74 14.46
CA ALA A 247 -35.77 25.97 13.73
C ALA A 247 -34.27 26.20 13.60
N ARG A 248 -33.52 25.87 14.65
CA ARG A 248 -32.03 25.92 14.62
C ARG A 248 -31.47 24.90 13.63
N ALA A 249 -32.03 23.67 13.59
CA ALA A 249 -31.61 22.64 12.63
C ALA A 249 -31.84 23.09 11.17
N TYR A 250 -33.01 23.69 10.87
CA TYR A 250 -33.27 24.21 9.50
C TYR A 250 -32.35 25.33 9.10
N LEU A 251 -31.97 26.23 10.01
CA LEU A 251 -30.96 27.26 9.74
C LEU A 251 -29.58 26.69 9.42
N LEU A 252 -29.15 25.69 10.19
CA LEU A 252 -27.87 25.00 9.97
C LEU A 252 -27.86 24.21 8.66
N LEU A 253 -28.95 23.53 8.35
CA LEU A 253 -29.12 22.86 7.05
C LEU A 253 -29.07 23.85 5.89
N GLY A 254 -29.74 25.01 6.00
CA GLY A 254 -29.71 26.04 4.96
C GLY A 254 -28.32 26.61 4.73
N GLU A 255 -27.48 26.71 5.75
CA GLU A 255 -26.08 27.15 5.64
C GLU A 255 -25.20 26.07 4.96
N ALA A 256 -25.37 24.78 5.33
CA ALA A 256 -24.51 23.68 4.89
C ALA A 256 -24.96 23.01 3.58
N ALA A 257 -26.26 23.06 3.24
CA ALA A 257 -26.82 22.32 2.11
C ALA A 257 -26.13 22.64 0.78
N LEU A 258 -25.98 23.92 0.42
CA LEU A 258 -25.38 24.30 -0.85
C LEU A 258 -23.92 23.84 -1.00
N PRO A 259 -22.99 24.10 -0.06
CA PRO A 259 -21.63 23.63 -0.20
C PRO A 259 -21.52 22.10 -0.22
N VAL A 260 -22.36 21.38 0.56
CA VAL A 260 -22.36 19.92 0.55
C VAL A 260 -22.88 19.38 -0.78
N THR A 261 -23.97 19.91 -1.32
CA THR A 261 -24.50 19.47 -2.64
C THR A 261 -23.51 19.76 -3.77
N VAL A 262 -22.86 20.93 -3.77
CA VAL A 262 -21.82 21.25 -4.76
C VAL A 262 -20.64 20.28 -4.64
N GLY A 263 -20.18 20.02 -3.41
CA GLY A 263 -19.07 19.09 -3.18
C GLY A 263 -19.40 17.65 -3.61
N THR A 264 -20.57 17.14 -3.21
CA THR A 264 -21.00 15.80 -3.62
C THR A 264 -21.23 15.71 -5.15
N LEU A 265 -21.73 16.77 -5.80
CA LEU A 265 -21.86 16.79 -7.25
C LEU A 265 -20.49 16.72 -7.95
N VAL A 266 -19.52 17.50 -7.49
CA VAL A 266 -18.16 17.46 -8.04
C VAL A 266 -17.53 16.07 -7.83
N GLY A 267 -17.67 15.50 -6.65
CA GLY A 267 -17.20 14.14 -6.36
C GLY A 267 -17.89 13.09 -7.24
N ALA A 268 -19.21 13.21 -7.44
CA ALA A 268 -19.98 12.31 -8.29
C ALA A 268 -19.61 12.43 -9.76
N LEU A 269 -19.33 13.64 -10.26
CA LEU A 269 -18.83 13.84 -11.63
C LEU A 269 -17.43 13.22 -11.82
N ALA A 270 -16.54 13.38 -10.84
CA ALA A 270 -15.23 12.74 -10.88
C ALA A 270 -15.34 11.21 -10.83
N ALA A 271 -16.21 10.66 -9.97
CA ALA A 271 -16.52 9.23 -9.95
C ALA A 271 -17.14 8.74 -11.27
N ALA A 272 -18.07 9.51 -11.87
CA ALA A 272 -18.68 9.18 -13.14
C ALA A 272 -17.66 9.15 -14.29
N ALA A 273 -16.66 10.03 -14.27
CA ALA A 273 -15.58 10.03 -15.27
C ALA A 273 -14.81 8.69 -15.28
N THR A 274 -14.58 8.07 -14.12
CA THR A 274 -13.91 6.75 -14.03
C THR A 274 -14.75 5.59 -14.58
N THR A 275 -16.05 5.80 -14.84
CA THR A 275 -16.93 4.81 -15.49
C THR A 275 -16.96 4.93 -17.02
N VAL A 276 -16.24 5.90 -17.57
CA VAL A 276 -16.19 6.20 -19.02
C VAL A 276 -14.77 6.12 -19.56
N VAL A 277 -13.79 6.48 -18.74
CA VAL A 277 -12.37 6.52 -19.11
C VAL A 277 -11.59 5.58 -18.19
N ASP A 278 -10.72 4.77 -18.78
CA ASP A 278 -9.80 3.92 -18.06
C ASP A 278 -8.82 4.80 -17.26
N VAL A 279 -8.62 4.44 -15.99
CA VAL A 279 -7.77 5.20 -15.09
C VAL A 279 -6.43 4.45 -14.91
N PRO A 280 -5.36 4.91 -15.57
CA PRO A 280 -4.04 4.35 -15.34
C PRO A 280 -3.52 4.80 -13.96
N LEU A 281 -2.99 3.87 -13.18
CA LEU A 281 -2.32 4.10 -11.91
C LEU A 281 -0.80 3.86 -12.10
N PRO A 282 -0.03 4.90 -12.47
CA PRO A 282 1.34 4.71 -12.95
C PRO A 282 2.29 4.17 -11.89
N VAL A 283 2.02 4.41 -10.60
CA VAL A 283 2.85 3.90 -9.49
C VAL A 283 2.68 2.39 -9.32
N VAL A 284 1.49 1.87 -9.63
CA VAL A 284 1.12 0.46 -9.38
C VAL A 284 1.16 -0.37 -10.65
N ASP A 285 1.43 0.27 -11.79
CA ASP A 285 1.36 -0.36 -13.12
C ASP A 285 0.02 -1.10 -13.33
N HIS A 286 -1.06 -0.47 -12.89
CA HIS A 286 -2.42 -1.02 -12.97
C HIS A 286 -3.37 -0.06 -13.67
N VAL A 287 -4.25 -0.60 -14.52
CA VAL A 287 -5.30 0.17 -15.17
C VAL A 287 -6.65 -0.27 -14.62
N VAL A 288 -7.37 0.66 -14.01
CA VAL A 288 -8.75 0.42 -13.59
C VAL A 288 -9.65 0.64 -14.80
N LYS A 289 -10.23 -0.45 -15.29
CA LYS A 289 -11.09 -0.43 -16.49
C LYS A 289 -12.43 0.23 -16.23
N ALA A 290 -12.85 1.07 -17.15
CA ALA A 290 -14.12 1.78 -17.09
C ALA A 290 -15.32 0.83 -17.16
N ASP A 291 -15.24 -0.27 -17.93
CA ASP A 291 -16.30 -1.26 -18.10
C ASP A 291 -16.66 -1.98 -16.78
N VAL A 292 -15.64 -2.28 -15.95
CA VAL A 292 -15.84 -2.87 -14.62
C VAL A 292 -16.63 -1.93 -13.72
N LEU A 293 -16.32 -0.63 -13.76
CA LEU A 293 -16.99 0.39 -12.95
C LEU A 293 -18.33 0.83 -13.52
N ALA A 294 -18.53 0.69 -14.83
CA ALA A 294 -19.76 1.09 -15.52
C ALA A 294 -21.02 0.39 -14.97
N ARG A 295 -20.88 -0.83 -14.45
CA ARG A 295 -21.98 -1.59 -13.81
C ARG A 295 -22.57 -0.86 -12.62
N PHE A 296 -21.78 -0.04 -11.92
CA PHE A 296 -22.18 0.70 -10.73
C PHE A 296 -22.63 2.14 -11.04
N ARG A 297 -22.59 2.57 -12.31
CA ARG A 297 -22.93 3.94 -12.74
C ARG A 297 -24.33 4.37 -12.32
N ALA A 298 -25.30 3.47 -12.40
CA ALA A 298 -26.68 3.75 -11.99
C ALA A 298 -26.82 4.02 -10.47
N GLY A 299 -25.90 3.53 -9.65
CA GLY A 299 -25.85 3.75 -8.21
C GLY A 299 -25.24 5.09 -7.77
N LEU A 300 -24.53 5.80 -8.67
CA LEU A 300 -23.86 7.07 -8.34
C LEU A 300 -24.80 8.16 -7.80
N PRO A 301 -26.01 8.39 -8.34
CA PRO A 301 -26.94 9.38 -7.78
C PRO A 301 -27.36 9.02 -6.35
N LEU A 302 -27.58 7.73 -6.07
CA LEU A 302 -27.95 7.26 -4.73
C LEU A 302 -26.76 7.44 -3.78
N LEU A 303 -25.53 7.11 -4.19
CA LEU A 303 -24.32 7.34 -3.42
C LEU A 303 -24.13 8.83 -3.10
N ALA A 304 -24.34 9.71 -4.07
CA ALA A 304 -24.24 11.16 -3.89
C ALA A 304 -25.28 11.67 -2.88
N LEU A 305 -26.53 11.19 -2.97
CA LEU A 305 -27.59 11.54 -2.04
C LEU A 305 -27.29 11.02 -0.62
N ALA A 306 -26.86 9.76 -0.50
CA ALA A 306 -26.51 9.16 0.77
C ALA A 306 -25.33 9.88 1.43
N THR A 307 -24.29 10.22 0.66
CA THR A 307 -23.14 10.99 1.16
C THR A 307 -23.54 12.38 1.59
N ALA A 308 -24.35 13.09 0.80
CA ALA A 308 -24.86 14.41 1.17
C ALA A 308 -25.68 14.35 2.46
N ALA A 309 -26.57 13.37 2.58
CA ALA A 309 -27.39 13.17 3.79
C ALA A 309 -26.51 12.85 5.00
N ALA A 310 -25.51 11.97 4.87
CA ALA A 310 -24.58 11.61 5.94
C ALA A 310 -23.75 12.81 6.43
N VAL A 311 -23.21 13.61 5.49
CA VAL A 311 -22.44 14.82 5.82
C VAL A 311 -23.32 15.86 6.51
N LEU A 312 -24.54 16.10 6.02
CA LEU A 312 -25.49 17.02 6.65
C LEU A 312 -25.93 16.54 8.04
N ALA A 313 -26.18 15.24 8.19
CA ALA A 313 -26.49 14.65 9.50
C ALA A 313 -25.33 14.83 10.48
N LEU A 314 -24.08 14.60 10.03
CA LEU A 314 -22.89 14.81 10.86
C LEU A 314 -22.74 16.28 11.27
N VAL A 315 -22.98 17.23 10.34
CA VAL A 315 -22.99 18.68 10.63
C VAL A 315 -24.02 18.99 11.72
N LEU A 316 -25.24 18.48 11.61
CA LEU A 316 -26.28 18.67 12.59
C LEU A 316 -25.92 18.11 13.96
N VAL A 317 -25.50 16.84 14.00
CA VAL A 317 -25.13 16.15 15.26
C VAL A 317 -23.97 16.86 15.95
N ALA A 318 -22.92 17.20 15.21
CA ALA A 318 -21.74 17.86 15.75
C ALA A 318 -22.07 19.25 16.33
N GLN A 319 -23.01 19.98 15.72
CA GLN A 319 -23.34 21.33 16.11
C GLN A 319 -24.46 21.40 17.17
N LEU A 320 -25.39 20.47 17.16
CA LEU A 320 -26.41 20.41 18.20
C LEU A 320 -25.88 19.89 19.55
N ARG A 321 -24.86 18.97 19.49
CA ARG A 321 -24.20 18.43 20.68
C ARG A 321 -23.18 19.36 21.31
N SER A 322 -22.51 20.23 20.52
CA SER A 322 -21.45 21.10 21.04
C SER A 322 -21.92 22.11 22.09
N ARG A 323 -23.19 22.38 22.16
CA ARG A 323 -23.81 23.36 23.03
C ARG A 323 -24.05 22.93 24.46
N ALA A 324 -24.43 21.66 24.68
CA ALA A 324 -24.64 21.16 26.01
C ALA A 324 -23.39 21.22 26.90
N ALA A 325 -22.21 21.27 26.27
CA ALA A 325 -20.93 21.35 26.94
C ALA A 325 -20.37 22.77 27.12
N SER A 326 -20.93 23.79 26.41
CA SER A 326 -20.38 25.16 26.38
C SER A 326 -20.92 26.09 27.45
N GLU A 327 -22.17 25.92 27.87
CA GLU A 327 -22.85 26.90 28.75
C GLU A 327 -22.62 26.63 30.23
N THR A 328 -22.28 25.42 30.65
CA THR A 328 -22.19 25.05 32.06
C THR A 328 -20.77 24.71 32.54
N ALA A 329 -19.79 24.59 31.66
CA ALA A 329 -18.42 24.25 32.05
C ALA A 329 -17.55 25.50 32.16
N PRO A 330 -17.19 25.97 33.37
CA PRO A 330 -16.26 27.06 33.52
C PRO A 330 -14.93 26.72 32.89
N ARG A 331 -14.25 27.69 32.26
CA ARG A 331 -12.93 27.58 31.59
C ARG A 331 -11.88 26.73 32.35
N ARG A 332 -12.07 26.56 33.67
CA ARG A 332 -11.22 25.72 34.54
C ARG A 332 -11.36 24.21 34.26
N ILE A 333 -12.50 23.70 33.76
CA ILE A 333 -12.69 22.28 33.48
C ILE A 333 -11.93 21.87 32.22
N GLN A 334 -11.92 22.69 31.18
CA GLN A 334 -11.10 22.42 29.97
C GLN A 334 -9.59 22.38 30.27
N GLN A 335 -9.10 23.16 31.25
CA GLN A 335 -7.71 23.08 31.68
C GLN A 335 -7.39 21.83 32.52
N ARG A 336 -8.38 21.27 33.26
CA ARG A 336 -8.21 20.06 34.06
C ARG A 336 -8.06 18.80 33.18
N PHE A 337 -8.81 18.66 32.10
CA PHE A 337 -8.68 17.53 31.17
C PHE A 337 -7.43 17.57 30.29
N GLY A 338 -6.88 18.75 30.03
CA GLY A 338 -5.66 18.87 29.21
C GLY A 338 -4.37 18.43 29.91
N ARG A 339 -4.34 18.34 31.25
CA ARG A 339 -3.17 17.88 32.01
C ARG A 339 -2.98 16.36 31.93
N PRO A 340 -4.00 15.51 32.19
CA PRO A 340 -3.82 14.06 32.08
C PRO A 340 -3.54 13.63 30.64
N ILE A 341 -4.18 14.21 29.64
CA ILE A 341 -3.93 13.88 28.22
C ILE A 341 -2.45 14.14 27.84
N ARG A 342 -1.86 15.24 28.31
CA ARG A 342 -0.45 15.54 28.08
C ARG A 342 0.51 14.60 28.81
N ALA A 343 0.12 14.13 29.99
CA ALA A 343 0.90 13.15 30.75
C ALA A 343 0.86 11.75 30.14
N MET A 344 -0.16 11.42 29.33
CA MET A 344 -0.25 10.14 28.60
C MET A 344 0.73 10.07 27.43
N PHE A 345 1.20 11.17 26.86
CA PHE A 345 2.13 11.15 25.74
C PHE A 345 3.47 10.50 26.08
N PRO A 346 4.21 10.90 27.15
CA PRO A 346 5.44 10.20 27.52
C PRO A 346 5.20 8.71 27.85
N LEU A 347 4.04 8.37 28.44
CA LEU A 347 3.67 6.99 28.68
C LEU A 347 3.50 6.21 27.36
N ALA A 348 2.89 6.82 26.33
CA ALA A 348 2.81 6.21 25.01
C ALA A 348 4.20 5.98 24.39
N ILE A 349 5.13 6.93 24.54
CA ILE A 349 6.51 6.75 24.06
C ILE A 349 7.22 5.62 24.82
N ILE A 350 7.08 5.55 26.15
CA ILE A 350 7.66 4.47 26.96
C ILE A 350 7.07 3.12 26.52
N LEU A 351 5.76 3.04 26.31
CA LEU A 351 5.10 1.84 25.83
C LEU A 351 5.57 1.44 24.43
N ALA A 352 5.84 2.43 23.54
CA ALA A 352 6.39 2.15 22.21
C ALA A 352 7.81 1.55 22.30
N VAL A 353 8.68 2.09 23.16
CA VAL A 353 10.03 1.57 23.38
C VAL A 353 9.97 0.17 23.97
N TRP A 354 9.15 -0.05 25.00
CA TRP A 354 8.96 -1.36 25.61
C TRP A 354 8.41 -2.38 24.60
N GLY A 355 7.37 -2.01 23.85
CA GLY A 355 6.78 -2.85 22.82
C GLY A 355 7.78 -3.21 21.72
N ALA A 356 8.61 -2.25 21.30
CA ALA A 356 9.65 -2.49 20.31
C ALA A 356 10.73 -3.46 20.83
N SER A 357 11.20 -3.30 22.08
CA SER A 357 12.19 -4.20 22.67
C SER A 357 11.65 -5.63 22.83
N THR A 358 10.42 -5.78 23.35
CA THR A 358 9.80 -7.10 23.50
C THR A 358 9.46 -7.76 22.15
N ALA A 359 9.11 -6.99 21.13
CA ALA A 359 8.89 -7.51 19.77
C ALA A 359 10.20 -7.98 19.12
N ARG A 360 11.31 -7.28 19.40
CA ARG A 360 12.64 -7.60 18.87
C ARG A 360 13.28 -8.85 19.51
N ASP A 361 13.19 -8.94 20.85
CA ASP A 361 13.95 -9.91 21.64
C ASP A 361 13.07 -11.09 22.10
N GLY A 362 11.73 -10.96 21.95
CA GLY A 362 10.76 -11.99 22.32
C GLY A 362 10.63 -13.10 21.28
N ALA A 363 10.37 -14.34 21.75
CA ALA A 363 10.03 -15.48 20.91
C ALA A 363 8.52 -15.78 21.00
N GLY A 364 7.92 -16.24 19.92
CA GLY A 364 6.52 -16.70 19.87
C GLY A 364 5.52 -15.62 20.32
N ALA A 365 4.69 -15.94 21.32
CA ALA A 365 3.63 -15.05 21.82
C ALA A 365 4.16 -13.70 22.38
N GLY A 366 5.37 -13.67 22.93
CA GLY A 366 6.01 -12.44 23.43
C GLY A 366 6.26 -11.42 22.31
N SER A 367 6.70 -11.88 21.16
CA SER A 367 6.94 -11.03 19.98
C SER A 367 5.64 -10.41 19.45
N SER A 368 4.54 -11.17 19.39
CA SER A 368 3.23 -10.66 18.91
C SER A 368 2.62 -9.63 19.88
N VAL A 369 2.73 -9.85 21.18
CA VAL A 369 2.27 -8.89 22.21
C VAL A 369 3.10 -7.60 22.15
N GLY A 370 4.42 -7.71 21.99
CA GLY A 370 5.32 -6.57 21.82
C GLY A 370 4.96 -5.74 20.60
N LEU A 371 4.72 -6.40 19.45
CA LEU A 371 4.33 -5.74 18.22
C LEU A 371 2.97 -5.02 18.35
N ALA A 372 1.98 -5.67 18.96
CA ALA A 372 0.67 -5.06 19.20
C ALA A 372 0.79 -3.83 20.12
N ALA A 373 1.55 -3.94 21.21
CA ALA A 373 1.81 -2.82 22.11
C ALA A 373 2.50 -1.65 21.40
N PHE A 374 3.51 -1.93 20.57
CA PHE A 374 4.21 -0.93 19.77
C PHE A 374 3.25 -0.20 18.79
N LEU A 375 2.40 -0.94 18.07
CA LEU A 375 1.45 -0.34 17.11
C LEU A 375 0.43 0.55 17.83
N ILE A 376 -0.17 0.07 18.93
CA ILE A 376 -1.11 0.85 19.74
C ILE A 376 -0.43 2.11 20.29
N ALA A 377 0.77 1.99 20.81
CA ALA A 377 1.54 3.10 21.35
C ALA A 377 1.89 4.13 20.28
N THR A 378 2.25 3.71 19.06
CA THR A 378 2.53 4.58 17.93
C THR A 378 1.30 5.40 17.54
N VAL A 379 0.15 4.76 17.39
CA VAL A 379 -1.12 5.45 17.10
C VAL A 379 -1.47 6.44 18.21
N LEU A 380 -1.34 6.01 19.47
CA LEU A 380 -1.62 6.86 20.64
C LEU A 380 -0.66 8.06 20.72
N ALA A 381 0.64 7.87 20.49
CA ALA A 381 1.63 8.94 20.49
C ALA A 381 1.32 9.99 19.41
N LEU A 382 1.04 9.57 18.18
CA LEU A 382 0.69 10.47 17.07
C LEU A 382 -0.65 11.19 17.32
N ALA A 383 -1.63 10.53 17.91
CA ALA A 383 -2.93 11.14 18.25
C ALA A 383 -2.84 12.17 19.40
N LEU A 384 -1.96 11.93 20.37
CA LEU A 384 -1.77 12.83 21.52
C LEU A 384 -0.82 14.00 21.23
N LEU A 385 0.10 13.86 20.28
CA LEU A 385 1.12 14.86 19.95
C LEU A 385 0.54 16.26 19.65
N PRO A 386 -0.55 16.42 18.87
CA PRO A 386 -1.16 17.73 18.65
C PRO A 386 -1.61 18.44 19.95
N ALA A 387 -2.11 17.69 20.94
CA ALA A 387 -2.51 18.25 22.22
C ALA A 387 -1.32 18.70 23.08
N VAL A 388 -0.19 17.99 23.00
CA VAL A 388 1.08 18.37 23.63
C VAL A 388 1.63 19.64 22.99
N LEU A 389 1.68 19.69 21.66
CA LEU A 389 2.13 20.85 20.89
C LEU A 389 1.28 22.11 21.18
N ALA A 390 -0.04 21.94 21.30
CA ALA A 390 -0.93 23.03 21.70
C ALA A 390 -0.59 23.57 23.11
N GLY A 391 -0.26 22.67 24.03
CA GLY A 391 0.18 23.05 25.36
C GLY A 391 1.50 23.85 25.34
N TRP A 392 2.46 23.42 24.55
CA TRP A 392 3.75 24.11 24.37
C TRP A 392 3.58 25.43 23.62
N ALA A 393 2.73 25.47 22.58
CA ALA A 393 2.40 26.70 21.88
C ALA A 393 1.76 27.74 22.82
N GLY A 394 0.91 27.30 23.77
CA GLY A 394 0.35 28.17 24.79
C GLY A 394 1.40 28.74 25.74
N ALA A 395 2.40 27.97 26.13
CA ALA A 395 3.54 28.45 26.96
C ALA A 395 4.44 29.38 26.15
N GLY A 396 4.82 28.96 24.94
CA GLY A 396 5.63 29.75 24.01
C GLY A 396 4.97 31.07 23.62
N GLY A 397 3.64 31.04 23.40
CA GLY A 397 2.85 32.26 23.13
C GLY A 397 2.96 33.32 24.22
N ARG A 398 2.97 32.91 25.51
CA ARG A 398 3.19 33.82 26.62
C ARG A 398 4.61 34.45 26.60
N LEU A 399 5.62 33.66 26.25
CA LEU A 399 6.99 34.13 26.11
C LEU A 399 7.13 35.09 24.92
N ILE A 400 6.53 34.77 23.79
CA ILE A 400 6.51 35.60 22.58
C ILE A 400 5.84 36.95 22.89
N ALA A 401 4.67 36.92 23.57
CA ALA A 401 3.97 38.15 23.95
C ALA A 401 4.81 39.06 24.90
N ARG A 402 5.47 38.43 25.90
CA ARG A 402 6.37 39.16 26.83
C ARG A 402 7.57 39.78 26.09
N HIS A 403 8.18 39.02 25.20
CA HIS A 403 9.30 39.47 24.40
C HIS A 403 8.90 40.58 23.42
N GLY A 404 7.72 40.43 22.77
CA GLY A 404 7.14 41.47 21.92
C GLY A 404 6.85 42.76 22.66
N ALA A 405 6.34 42.66 23.88
CA ALA A 405 6.11 43.83 24.74
C ALA A 405 7.42 44.58 25.09
N ARG A 406 8.48 43.84 25.43
CA ARG A 406 9.79 44.43 25.73
C ARG A 406 10.46 45.11 24.53
N ARG A 407 10.18 44.63 23.29
CA ARG A 407 10.76 45.15 22.04
C ARG A 407 9.81 46.04 21.23
N GLY A 408 8.65 46.41 21.75
CA GLY A 408 7.65 47.21 21.06
C GLY A 408 7.12 46.63 19.77
N ARG A 409 7.03 45.29 19.66
CA ARG A 409 6.56 44.58 18.45
C ARG A 409 5.09 44.17 18.59
N PRO A 410 4.12 44.93 18.02
CA PRO A 410 2.69 44.69 18.24
C PRO A 410 2.22 43.35 17.64
N SER A 411 2.76 42.92 16.52
CA SER A 411 2.44 41.61 15.90
C SER A 411 2.78 40.46 16.82
N ALA A 412 3.90 40.49 17.56
CA ALA A 412 4.32 39.46 18.48
C ALA A 412 3.45 39.43 19.75
N ILE A 413 3.00 40.62 20.22
CA ILE A 413 2.08 40.71 21.36
C ILE A 413 0.75 40.07 21.03
N VAL A 414 0.15 40.48 19.91
CA VAL A 414 -1.17 39.96 19.48
C VAL A 414 -1.10 38.46 19.17
N GLY A 415 -0.10 38.04 18.35
CA GLY A 415 0.08 36.63 17.98
C GLY A 415 0.38 35.74 19.19
N GLY A 416 1.27 36.17 20.09
CA GLY A 416 1.61 35.41 21.29
C GLY A 416 0.44 35.27 22.27
N ARG A 417 -0.36 36.31 22.45
CA ARG A 417 -1.59 36.23 23.26
C ARG A 417 -2.64 35.32 22.64
N TRP A 418 -2.78 35.36 21.32
CA TRP A 418 -3.70 34.47 20.61
C TRP A 418 -3.32 33.00 20.78
N LEU A 419 -2.04 32.64 20.57
CA LEU A 419 -1.54 31.26 20.77
C LEU A 419 -1.81 30.75 22.19
N SER A 420 -1.61 31.61 23.18
CA SER A 420 -1.83 31.23 24.59
C SER A 420 -3.30 31.12 24.99
N ALA A 421 -4.20 31.85 24.32
CA ALA A 421 -5.63 31.88 24.65
C ALA A 421 -6.41 30.72 24.00
N ARG A 422 -5.92 30.09 22.91
CA ARG A 422 -6.67 29.18 22.07
C ARG A 422 -5.93 27.87 21.74
N PRO A 423 -5.57 27.08 22.76
CA PRO A 423 -4.76 25.87 22.55
C PRO A 423 -5.49 24.79 21.68
N VAL A 424 -6.81 24.71 21.74
CA VAL A 424 -7.57 23.75 20.93
C VAL A 424 -7.47 24.04 19.44
N LEU A 425 -7.51 25.31 19.04
CA LEU A 425 -7.35 25.69 17.64
C LEU A 425 -5.93 25.39 17.13
N VAL A 426 -4.92 25.62 17.98
CA VAL A 426 -3.53 25.26 17.65
C VAL A 426 -3.39 23.74 17.50
N ALA A 427 -4.02 22.93 18.36
CA ALA A 427 -4.03 21.47 18.22
C ALA A 427 -4.64 21.02 16.88
N GLN A 428 -5.74 21.65 16.47
CA GLN A 428 -6.39 21.35 15.19
C GLN A 428 -5.52 21.72 13.98
N LEU A 429 -4.83 22.88 14.05
CA LEU A 429 -3.87 23.30 13.03
C LEU A 429 -2.74 22.29 12.84
N CYS A 430 -2.19 21.80 13.95
CA CYS A 430 -1.04 20.90 13.93
C CYS A 430 -1.42 19.45 13.60
N ALA A 431 -2.65 19.04 13.90
CA ALA A 431 -3.05 17.63 13.83
C ALA A 431 -2.87 17.02 12.43
N ALA A 432 -3.33 17.70 11.39
CA ALA A 432 -3.25 17.19 10.04
C ALA A 432 -1.80 16.97 9.58
N PHE A 433 -0.91 17.92 9.87
CA PHE A 433 0.50 17.83 9.46
C PHE A 433 1.28 16.80 10.28
N VAL A 434 1.04 16.71 11.59
CA VAL A 434 1.67 15.71 12.47
C VAL A 434 1.26 14.30 12.08
N ILE A 435 -0.03 14.07 11.86
CA ILE A 435 -0.56 12.76 11.43
C ILE A 435 -0.07 12.43 10.03
N GLY A 436 -0.04 13.41 9.11
CA GLY A 436 0.48 13.24 7.76
C GLY A 436 1.96 12.83 7.74
N LEU A 437 2.81 13.48 8.55
CA LEU A 437 4.22 13.10 8.71
C LEU A 437 4.38 11.72 9.35
N GLY A 438 3.55 11.40 10.35
CA GLY A 438 3.53 10.08 10.97
C GLY A 438 3.23 8.99 9.97
N LEU A 439 2.19 9.17 9.16
CA LEU A 439 1.81 8.22 8.10
C LEU A 439 2.89 8.12 7.01
N LEU A 440 3.49 9.24 6.60
CA LEU A 440 4.58 9.25 5.63
C LEU A 440 5.76 8.37 6.11
N VAL A 441 6.18 8.53 7.36
CA VAL A 441 7.28 7.72 7.93
C VAL A 441 6.87 6.25 8.05
N GLN A 442 5.61 5.94 8.42
CA GLN A 442 5.16 4.54 8.46
C GLN A 442 5.17 3.89 7.07
N VAL A 443 4.79 4.63 6.03
CA VAL A 443 4.89 4.17 4.64
C VAL A 443 6.36 3.91 4.26
N GLN A 444 7.28 4.81 4.60
CA GLN A 444 8.73 4.61 4.38
C GLN A 444 9.27 3.37 5.11
N VAL A 445 8.89 3.17 6.37
CA VAL A 445 9.30 2.00 7.16
C VAL A 445 8.89 0.69 6.47
N GLN A 446 7.69 0.63 5.92
CA GLN A 446 7.24 -0.53 5.17
C GLN A 446 8.03 -0.71 3.87
N GLN A 447 8.36 0.38 3.17
CA GLN A 447 9.17 0.36 1.97
C GLN A 447 10.57 -0.19 2.23
N GLU A 448 11.27 0.38 3.20
CA GLU A 448 12.62 -0.05 3.56
C GLU A 448 12.64 -1.52 3.96
N TRP A 449 11.67 -1.97 4.72
CA TRP A 449 11.59 -3.36 5.12
C TRP A 449 11.45 -4.31 3.92
N ILE A 450 10.60 -3.98 2.94
CA ILE A 450 10.40 -4.83 1.75
C ILE A 450 11.63 -4.77 0.84
N VAL A 451 12.12 -3.56 0.55
CA VAL A 451 13.25 -3.34 -0.34
C VAL A 451 14.53 -3.97 0.22
N GLN A 452 14.86 -3.75 1.48
CA GLN A 452 16.07 -4.31 2.07
C GLN A 452 15.99 -5.83 2.26
N ARG A 453 14.82 -6.36 2.61
CA ARG A 453 14.64 -7.81 2.65
C ARG A 453 14.86 -8.42 1.27
N THR A 454 14.32 -7.80 0.23
CA THR A 454 14.50 -8.25 -1.16
C THR A 454 15.95 -8.11 -1.61
N HIS A 455 16.58 -6.96 -1.38
CA HIS A 455 17.99 -6.73 -1.73
C HIS A 455 18.96 -7.54 -0.88
N GLY A 456 18.72 -7.68 0.41
CA GLY A 456 19.56 -8.48 1.31
C GLY A 456 19.54 -9.96 0.91
N ILE A 457 18.38 -10.49 0.60
CA ILE A 457 18.22 -11.86 0.09
C ILE A 457 18.85 -11.96 -1.32
N ALA A 458 18.52 -11.05 -2.22
CA ALA A 458 19.08 -11.05 -3.57
C ALA A 458 20.60 -10.98 -3.55
N ASN A 459 21.20 -10.08 -2.77
CA ASN A 459 22.64 -9.94 -2.64
C ASN A 459 23.29 -11.16 -1.96
N GLY A 460 22.69 -11.68 -0.90
CA GLY A 460 23.16 -12.87 -0.20
C GLY A 460 23.10 -14.11 -1.09
N VAL A 461 21.98 -14.31 -1.78
CA VAL A 461 21.76 -15.44 -2.68
C VAL A 461 22.59 -15.29 -3.98
N THR A 462 22.64 -14.10 -4.58
CA THR A 462 23.47 -13.89 -5.79
C THR A 462 24.95 -14.07 -5.47
N ALA A 463 25.40 -13.60 -4.31
CA ALA A 463 26.78 -13.79 -3.89
C ALA A 463 27.11 -15.25 -3.58
N SER A 464 26.14 -16.03 -3.08
CA SER A 464 26.30 -17.48 -2.84
C SER A 464 26.04 -18.33 -4.09
N ALA A 465 25.23 -17.83 -5.04
CA ALA A 465 24.92 -18.51 -6.30
C ALA A 465 26.01 -18.37 -7.35
N VAL A 466 26.95 -17.42 -7.19
CA VAL A 466 28.09 -17.28 -8.07
C VAL A 466 29.21 -18.17 -7.55
N VAL A 467 29.39 -19.30 -8.20
CA VAL A 467 30.48 -20.25 -7.93
C VAL A 467 31.57 -20.03 -8.95
N VAL A 468 32.72 -19.53 -8.48
CA VAL A 468 33.93 -19.28 -9.35
C VAL A 468 33.56 -18.47 -10.61
N GLY A 469 32.76 -17.42 -10.47
CA GLY A 469 32.38 -16.53 -11.59
C GLY A 469 31.17 -16.98 -12.42
N ASN A 470 30.62 -18.18 -12.18
CA ASN A 470 29.46 -18.70 -12.88
C ASN A 470 28.20 -18.62 -12.00
N GLN A 471 27.07 -18.28 -12.60
CA GLN A 471 25.76 -18.36 -11.97
C GLN A 471 25.27 -19.81 -12.01
N LEU A 472 24.79 -20.33 -10.89
CA LEU A 472 24.18 -21.65 -10.83
C LEU A 472 22.71 -21.57 -11.27
N VAL A 473 22.31 -22.45 -12.19
CA VAL A 473 20.93 -22.62 -12.63
C VAL A 473 20.50 -24.03 -12.24
N THR A 474 19.40 -24.13 -11.48
CA THR A 474 18.83 -25.41 -11.08
C THR A 474 17.72 -25.79 -12.05
N VAL A 475 17.79 -26.99 -12.59
CA VAL A 475 16.76 -27.61 -13.41
C VAL A 475 16.27 -28.84 -12.68
N ARG A 476 15.11 -28.75 -12.01
CA ARG A 476 14.48 -29.89 -11.34
C ARG A 476 13.52 -30.59 -12.30
N GLY A 477 13.38 -31.86 -12.15
CA GLY A 477 12.46 -32.69 -12.91
C GLY A 477 13.04 -34.08 -13.12
N ASP A 478 12.23 -35.10 -12.84
CA ASP A 478 12.63 -36.44 -13.09
C ASP A 478 12.90 -36.63 -14.58
N ALA A 479 14.05 -37.16 -14.92
CA ALA A 479 14.45 -37.43 -16.29
C ALA A 479 14.73 -38.91 -16.51
N GLN A 480 14.26 -39.44 -17.63
CA GLN A 480 14.73 -40.76 -18.05
C GLN A 480 16.23 -40.66 -18.42
N PRO A 481 17.00 -41.74 -18.25
CA PRO A 481 18.44 -41.72 -18.54
C PRO A 481 18.79 -41.15 -19.92
N GLN A 482 17.99 -41.47 -20.94
CA GLN A 482 18.19 -40.96 -22.29
C GLN A 482 17.88 -39.49 -22.46
N GLU A 483 16.88 -38.96 -21.74
CA GLU A 483 16.53 -37.55 -21.72
C GLU A 483 17.62 -36.73 -20.98
N ALA A 484 18.06 -37.25 -19.85
CA ALA A 484 19.14 -36.67 -19.07
C ALA A 484 20.44 -36.54 -19.89
N GLN A 485 20.81 -37.64 -20.58
CA GLN A 485 22.01 -37.61 -21.41
C GLN A 485 21.90 -36.60 -22.56
N ARG A 486 20.77 -36.57 -23.27
CA ARG A 486 20.53 -35.57 -24.33
C ARG A 486 20.58 -34.15 -23.84
N PHE A 487 20.05 -33.89 -22.65
CA PHE A 487 20.10 -32.57 -22.03
C PHE A 487 21.54 -32.18 -21.70
N ILE A 488 22.30 -33.08 -21.06
CA ILE A 488 23.74 -32.87 -20.74
C ILE A 488 24.56 -32.58 -21.99
N ASP A 489 24.41 -33.42 -23.02
CA ASP A 489 25.18 -33.28 -24.28
C ASP A 489 24.87 -31.98 -25.03
N ARG A 490 23.63 -31.45 -24.91
CA ARG A 490 23.24 -30.19 -25.55
C ARG A 490 23.66 -28.94 -24.84
N ILE A 491 23.76 -29.00 -23.50
CA ILE A 491 24.25 -27.86 -22.73
C ILE A 491 25.78 -27.80 -22.81
N ASP A 492 26.46 -28.78 -22.43
CA ASP A 492 27.89 -29.03 -22.34
C ASP A 492 28.14 -29.90 -21.08
N PRO A 493 28.67 -31.10 -21.20
CA PRO A 493 28.96 -31.97 -20.05
C PRO A 493 29.85 -31.34 -18.99
N ASP A 494 30.71 -30.40 -19.35
CA ASP A 494 31.62 -29.72 -18.42
C ASP A 494 30.95 -28.57 -17.66
N ARG A 495 29.67 -28.31 -17.92
CA ARG A 495 28.88 -27.27 -17.27
C ARG A 495 27.68 -27.86 -16.50
N VAL A 496 27.41 -29.16 -16.57
CA VAL A 496 26.24 -29.79 -15.98
C VAL A 496 26.63 -30.74 -14.85
N LEU A 497 25.96 -30.61 -13.72
CA LEU A 497 26.03 -31.54 -12.60
C LEU A 497 24.65 -32.17 -12.44
N ALA A 498 24.53 -33.47 -12.69
CA ALA A 498 23.27 -34.20 -12.56
C ALA A 498 23.10 -34.73 -11.14
N THR A 499 21.90 -34.61 -10.58
CA THR A 499 21.55 -35.16 -9.28
C THR A 499 20.79 -36.48 -9.46
N TYR A 500 21.24 -37.49 -8.73
CA TYR A 500 20.60 -38.79 -8.70
C TYR A 500 20.13 -39.09 -7.29
N THR A 501 18.86 -39.49 -7.17
CA THR A 501 18.32 -40.00 -5.90
C THR A 501 18.53 -41.49 -5.81
N THR A 502 19.16 -41.95 -4.76
CA THR A 502 19.40 -43.35 -4.45
C THR A 502 18.84 -43.69 -3.06
N PRO A 503 18.62 -44.95 -2.72
CA PRO A 503 18.22 -45.33 -1.35
C PRO A 503 19.23 -44.92 -0.28
N ALA A 504 20.50 -44.69 -0.63
CA ALA A 504 21.56 -44.25 0.27
C ALA A 504 21.66 -42.72 0.42
N GLY A 505 20.92 -41.96 -0.40
CA GLY A 505 20.96 -40.50 -0.40
C GLY A 505 21.08 -39.93 -1.83
N ARG A 506 21.42 -38.66 -1.95
CA ARG A 506 21.61 -38.01 -3.25
C ARG A 506 23.05 -38.06 -3.71
N THR A 507 23.25 -38.39 -4.97
CA THR A 507 24.57 -38.41 -5.64
C THR A 507 24.64 -37.33 -6.70
N LEU A 508 25.63 -36.45 -6.61
CA LEU A 508 25.94 -35.45 -7.60
C LEU A 508 26.95 -36.03 -8.58
N VAL A 509 26.57 -36.15 -9.84
CA VAL A 509 27.41 -36.72 -10.91
C VAL A 509 27.77 -35.65 -11.90
N ALA A 510 29.06 -35.48 -12.13
CA ALA A 510 29.54 -34.54 -13.13
C ALA A 510 30.96 -34.90 -13.63
N THR A 511 31.39 -34.28 -14.73
CA THR A 511 32.77 -34.38 -15.22
C THR A 511 33.75 -33.71 -14.23
N CYS A 512 35.03 -34.07 -14.34
CA CYS A 512 36.08 -33.47 -13.53
C CYS A 512 36.20 -31.96 -13.71
N PRO A 513 36.09 -31.37 -14.90
CA PRO A 513 36.06 -29.93 -15.07
C PRO A 513 34.87 -29.27 -14.38
N ALA A 514 33.66 -29.84 -14.51
CA ALA A 514 32.48 -29.32 -13.85
C ALA A 514 32.58 -29.36 -12.30
N LEU A 515 33.11 -30.45 -11.76
CA LEU A 515 33.36 -30.56 -10.30
C LEU A 515 34.44 -29.58 -9.82
N GLY A 516 35.51 -29.39 -10.62
CA GLY A 516 36.56 -28.41 -10.33
C GLY A 516 36.07 -26.98 -10.28
N SER A 517 35.06 -26.66 -11.09
CA SER A 517 34.46 -25.31 -11.12
C SER A 517 33.64 -25.00 -9.84
N LEU A 518 33.29 -26.01 -9.02
CA LEU A 518 32.70 -25.81 -7.71
C LEU A 518 33.69 -25.28 -6.64
N GLY A 519 34.99 -25.23 -6.98
CA GLY A 519 36.03 -24.61 -6.15
C GLY A 519 36.40 -25.38 -4.87
N GLN A 520 35.98 -26.64 -4.72
CA GLN A 520 36.17 -27.44 -3.50
C GLN A 520 37.06 -28.69 -3.65
N LEU A 521 37.25 -29.13 -4.85
CA LEU A 521 37.95 -30.36 -5.11
C LEU A 521 39.35 -30.07 -5.67
N SER A 522 40.39 -30.35 -4.88
CA SER A 522 41.77 -30.30 -5.33
C SER A 522 42.15 -31.48 -6.28
N THR A 523 41.36 -32.55 -6.17
CA THR A 523 41.54 -33.77 -7.00
C THR A 523 40.20 -34.34 -7.38
N CYS A 524 40.07 -34.83 -8.61
CA CYS A 524 38.87 -35.46 -9.11
C CYS A 524 38.64 -36.82 -8.40
N PRO A 525 37.44 -37.12 -7.84
CA PRO A 525 37.18 -38.33 -7.12
C PRO A 525 37.16 -39.54 -8.09
N THR A 526 37.92 -40.57 -7.77
CA THR A 526 37.96 -41.84 -8.53
C THR A 526 36.85 -42.81 -8.09
N ALA A 527 36.22 -42.56 -6.94
CA ALA A 527 35.09 -43.32 -6.38
C ALA A 527 34.09 -42.36 -5.75
N ALA A 528 32.85 -42.83 -5.54
CA ALA A 528 31.81 -42.05 -4.90
C ALA A 528 32.27 -41.60 -3.49
N THR A 529 32.43 -40.30 -3.31
CA THR A 529 32.97 -39.70 -2.08
C THR A 529 31.89 -38.86 -1.40
N PRO A 530 31.56 -39.15 -0.12
CA PRO A 530 30.60 -38.33 0.61
C PRO A 530 31.20 -36.93 0.90
N ILE A 531 30.36 -35.91 0.79
CA ILE A 531 30.68 -34.55 1.25
C ILE A 531 30.47 -34.56 2.76
N GLU A 532 31.57 -34.40 3.55
CA GLU A 532 31.44 -34.27 5.01
C GLU A 532 30.74 -32.98 5.38
N ASP A 533 29.78 -33.07 6.30
CA ASP A 533 29.05 -31.97 6.94
C ASP A 533 29.96 -31.16 7.87
N SER A 534 30.98 -30.52 7.36
CA SER A 534 31.76 -29.58 8.15
C SER A 534 31.11 -28.21 8.07
N TYR A 535 30.21 -27.91 9.00
CA TYR A 535 29.53 -26.63 9.18
C TYR A 535 30.46 -25.40 9.28
N THR A 536 31.74 -25.62 9.49
CA THR A 536 32.74 -24.56 9.67
C THR A 536 33.54 -24.25 8.40
N THR A 537 33.45 -25.08 7.37
CA THR A 537 34.18 -24.89 6.12
C THR A 537 33.28 -25.01 4.88
N ILE A 538 31.95 -24.93 5.08
CA ILE A 538 31.02 -25.01 3.97
C ILE A 538 31.18 -23.76 3.11
N ASN A 539 31.84 -23.96 2.04
CA ASN A 539 31.86 -23.07 0.92
C ASN A 539 30.42 -22.73 0.54
N ARG A 540 30.24 -21.52 0.03
CA ARG A 540 28.98 -20.97 -0.49
C ARG A 540 28.19 -21.96 -1.36
N THR A 541 28.87 -22.86 -2.06
CA THR A 541 28.28 -23.91 -2.91
C THR A 541 27.43 -24.92 -2.14
N GLY A 542 27.89 -25.41 -0.99
CA GLY A 542 27.13 -26.35 -0.17
C GLY A 542 25.85 -25.72 0.39
N GLN A 543 25.91 -24.43 0.77
CA GLN A 543 24.72 -23.69 1.23
C GLN A 543 23.70 -23.49 0.12
N VAL A 544 24.14 -23.26 -1.12
CA VAL A 544 23.26 -23.10 -2.30
C VAL A 544 22.59 -24.43 -2.62
N LEU A 545 23.36 -25.51 -2.68
CA LEU A 545 22.83 -26.86 -2.96
C LEU A 545 21.85 -27.31 -1.85
N GLN A 546 22.11 -26.97 -0.60
CA GLN A 546 21.27 -27.33 0.53
C GLN A 546 19.97 -26.49 0.60
N HIS A 547 20.05 -25.21 0.23
CA HIS A 547 18.92 -24.30 0.28
C HIS A 547 17.89 -24.55 -0.83
N ASP A 548 18.35 -24.99 -1.99
CA ASP A 548 17.50 -25.24 -3.16
C ASP A 548 16.80 -26.62 -3.10
N THR A 549 17.19 -27.50 -2.16
CA THR A 549 16.62 -28.85 -2.04
C THR A 549 15.58 -29.01 -0.94
N GLU A 550 15.22 -27.96 -0.18
CA GLU A 550 14.26 -27.97 0.97
C GLU A 550 14.51 -29.07 2.02
N ILE A 551 15.64 -29.78 1.96
CA ILE A 551 15.92 -30.92 2.84
C ILE A 551 16.89 -30.48 3.91
N SER A 552 16.49 -30.64 5.14
CA SER A 552 17.24 -30.31 6.36
C SER A 552 18.45 -31.20 6.65
N SER A 553 19.17 -31.67 5.68
CA SER A 553 20.50 -32.32 5.71
C SER A 553 20.59 -33.46 4.66
N PRO A 554 20.71 -33.17 3.36
CA PRO A 554 21.00 -34.25 2.41
C PRO A 554 22.47 -34.61 2.56
N ARG A 555 22.75 -35.86 2.80
CA ARG A 555 24.11 -36.42 2.58
C ARG A 555 24.32 -36.49 1.06
N PHE A 556 25.08 -35.56 0.53
CA PHE A 556 25.50 -35.62 -0.88
C PHE A 556 26.75 -36.48 -1.02
N THR A 557 26.71 -37.33 -2.03
CA THR A 557 27.89 -38.06 -2.51
C THR A 557 28.28 -37.47 -3.88
N ILE A 558 29.55 -37.28 -4.12
CA ILE A 558 30.06 -36.81 -5.44
C ILE A 558 30.64 -38.01 -6.16
N ALA A 559 30.31 -38.13 -7.46
CA ALA A 559 30.84 -39.19 -8.33
C ALA A 559 31.07 -38.65 -9.74
N THR A 560 31.94 -39.30 -10.50
CA THR A 560 32.13 -39.05 -11.92
C THR A 560 31.33 -39.99 -12.82
N THR A 561 30.76 -41.06 -12.25
CA THR A 561 29.95 -42.02 -12.97
C THR A 561 28.56 -42.14 -12.32
N PRO A 562 27.49 -42.30 -13.14
CA PRO A 562 26.15 -42.47 -12.60
C PRO A 562 26.03 -43.70 -11.71
N PRO A 563 25.24 -43.64 -10.60
CA PRO A 563 24.98 -44.80 -9.78
C PRO A 563 24.07 -45.79 -10.52
N PRO A 564 24.30 -47.11 -10.34
CA PRO A 564 23.60 -48.11 -11.15
C PRO A 564 22.08 -48.24 -10.87
N SER A 565 21.62 -47.67 -9.75
CA SER A 565 20.21 -47.74 -9.32
C SER A 565 19.60 -46.34 -9.01
N GLY A 566 20.20 -45.28 -9.52
CA GLY A 566 19.73 -43.91 -9.26
C GLY A 566 18.74 -43.41 -10.33
N GLU A 567 17.71 -42.69 -9.87
CA GLU A 567 16.85 -41.90 -10.75
C GLU A 567 17.36 -40.44 -10.78
N VAL A 568 17.36 -39.83 -11.98
CA VAL A 568 17.73 -38.43 -12.11
C VAL A 568 16.59 -37.58 -11.64
N ASP A 569 16.84 -36.76 -10.59
CA ASP A 569 15.84 -35.84 -10.01
C ASP A 569 16.09 -34.37 -10.38
N GLY A 570 17.24 -34.07 -11.01
CA GLY A 570 17.53 -32.71 -11.47
C GLY A 570 18.97 -32.50 -11.93
N PHE A 571 19.23 -31.25 -12.28
CA PHE A 571 20.53 -30.80 -12.78
C PHE A 571 20.88 -29.45 -12.18
N PHE A 572 22.14 -29.23 -11.91
CA PHE A 572 22.73 -27.92 -11.68
C PHE A 572 23.56 -27.55 -12.90
N VAL A 573 23.31 -26.39 -13.48
CA VAL A 573 24.01 -25.92 -14.69
C VAL A 573 24.79 -24.64 -14.35
N LEU A 574 26.05 -24.64 -14.70
CA LEU A 574 26.91 -23.47 -14.54
C LEU A 574 26.71 -22.51 -15.73
N ASN A 575 26.23 -21.31 -15.44
CA ASN A 575 25.93 -20.28 -16.42
C ASN A 575 26.87 -19.10 -16.28
N SER A 576 27.62 -18.78 -17.37
CA SER A 576 28.49 -17.61 -17.46
C SER A 576 27.85 -16.40 -18.14
N ASP A 577 26.70 -16.60 -18.80
CA ASP A 577 26.16 -15.66 -19.80
C ASP A 577 24.97 -14.82 -19.23
N GLY A 578 24.80 -14.83 -17.91
CA GLY A 578 23.74 -14.08 -17.25
C GLY A 578 22.33 -14.53 -17.66
N ASP A 579 21.39 -13.60 -17.77
CA ASP A 579 19.98 -13.91 -18.07
C ASP A 579 19.78 -14.55 -19.46
N SER A 580 20.63 -14.25 -20.45
CA SER A 580 20.59 -14.89 -21.78
C SER A 580 20.92 -16.37 -21.70
N GLY A 581 21.93 -16.74 -20.91
CA GLY A 581 22.29 -18.13 -20.67
C GLY A 581 21.18 -18.90 -19.92
N VAL A 582 20.53 -18.26 -18.93
CA VAL A 582 19.37 -18.88 -18.24
C VAL A 582 18.25 -19.19 -19.22
N ASN A 583 17.95 -18.31 -20.17
CA ASN A 583 16.93 -18.53 -21.18
C ASN A 583 17.29 -19.67 -22.14
N ALA A 584 18.55 -19.74 -22.58
CA ALA A 584 19.06 -20.81 -23.45
C ALA A 584 19.01 -22.18 -22.73
N ILE A 585 19.41 -22.24 -21.45
CA ILE A 585 19.31 -23.44 -20.62
C ILE A 585 17.84 -23.85 -20.48
N ALA A 586 16.96 -22.90 -20.18
CA ALA A 586 15.53 -23.16 -20.05
C ALA A 586 14.95 -23.69 -21.37
N GLY A 587 15.24 -23.07 -22.51
CA GLY A 587 14.81 -23.53 -23.82
C GLY A 587 15.28 -24.95 -24.14
N THR A 588 16.50 -25.31 -23.72
CA THR A 588 17.00 -26.68 -23.87
C THR A 588 16.30 -27.64 -22.95
N ALA A 589 16.05 -27.27 -21.68
CA ALA A 589 15.31 -28.07 -20.73
C ALA A 589 13.87 -28.37 -21.21
N TYR A 590 13.13 -27.36 -21.69
CA TYR A 590 11.79 -27.55 -22.25
C TYR A 590 11.76 -28.38 -23.53
N ARG A 591 12.88 -28.52 -24.24
CA ARG A 591 13.00 -29.38 -25.42
C ARG A 591 13.31 -30.83 -25.09
N GLU A 592 14.16 -31.06 -24.10
CA GLU A 592 14.72 -32.40 -23.83
C GLU A 592 14.07 -33.09 -22.64
N LEU A 593 13.55 -32.32 -21.68
CA LEU A 593 12.93 -32.85 -20.45
C LEU A 593 11.42 -32.73 -20.51
N ALA A 594 10.74 -33.67 -19.90
CA ALA A 594 9.28 -33.71 -19.94
C ALA A 594 8.62 -32.61 -19.11
N LYS A 595 9.15 -32.33 -17.91
CA LYS A 595 8.57 -31.38 -16.95
C LYS A 595 9.70 -30.63 -16.21
N PRO A 596 10.46 -29.78 -16.89
CA PRO A 596 11.54 -29.07 -16.24
C PRO A 596 11.01 -27.92 -15.36
N HIS A 597 11.52 -27.82 -14.14
CA HIS A 597 11.40 -26.64 -13.30
C HIS A 597 12.73 -25.93 -13.24
N ILE A 598 12.79 -24.75 -13.82
CA ILE A 598 14.05 -23.99 -13.93
C ILE A 598 14.01 -22.86 -12.91
N SER A 599 15.00 -22.85 -12.02
CA SER A 599 15.17 -21.82 -11.03
C SER A 599 16.64 -21.40 -10.92
N THR A 600 16.86 -20.19 -10.47
CA THR A 600 18.17 -19.78 -9.96
C THR A 600 18.09 -19.77 -8.43
N PRO A 601 19.17 -20.09 -7.71
CA PRO A 601 19.15 -20.14 -6.25
C PRO A 601 18.58 -18.86 -5.63
N GLY A 602 17.64 -19.02 -4.72
CA GLY A 602 16.92 -17.92 -4.08
C GLY A 602 15.85 -17.23 -4.91
N GLN A 603 15.55 -17.74 -6.11
CA GLN A 603 14.51 -17.16 -6.96
C GLN A 603 13.13 -17.12 -6.30
N GLU A 604 12.76 -18.13 -5.55
CA GLU A 604 11.48 -18.15 -4.80
C GLU A 604 11.42 -17.02 -3.78
N TRP A 605 12.52 -16.79 -3.08
CA TRP A 605 12.67 -15.69 -2.13
C TRP A 605 12.61 -14.32 -2.82
N ILE A 606 13.30 -14.18 -3.97
CA ILE A 606 13.27 -12.98 -4.80
C ILE A 606 11.86 -12.76 -5.36
N GLY A 607 11.20 -13.81 -5.82
CA GLY A 607 9.82 -13.77 -6.31
C GLY A 607 8.84 -13.31 -5.24
N GLY A 608 8.93 -13.84 -4.02
CA GLY A 608 8.16 -13.38 -2.87
C GLY A 608 8.45 -11.92 -2.50
N GLY A 609 9.72 -11.50 -2.56
CA GLY A 609 10.12 -10.12 -2.35
C GLY A 609 9.59 -9.15 -3.40
N LEU A 610 9.62 -9.53 -4.69
CA LEU A 610 9.04 -8.73 -5.78
C LEU A 610 7.52 -8.65 -5.70
N ALA A 611 6.83 -9.73 -5.31
CA ALA A 611 5.40 -9.69 -5.03
C ALA A 611 5.08 -8.75 -3.87
N GLY A 612 5.91 -8.75 -2.82
CA GLY A 612 5.83 -7.79 -1.72
C GLY A 612 6.06 -6.35 -2.17
N ALA A 613 7.01 -6.11 -3.08
CA ALA A 613 7.26 -4.79 -3.64
C ALA A 613 6.06 -4.26 -4.44
N ALA A 614 5.42 -5.11 -5.26
CA ALA A 614 4.21 -4.73 -5.99
C ALA A 614 3.04 -4.35 -5.06
N VAL A 615 2.91 -5.05 -3.93
CA VAL A 615 1.96 -4.68 -2.87
C VAL A 615 2.30 -3.32 -2.27
N PHE A 616 3.58 -3.04 -2.09
CA PHE A 616 4.04 -1.77 -1.55
C PHE A 616 3.69 -0.59 -2.45
N ASP A 617 3.70 -0.73 -3.76
CA ASP A 617 3.28 0.31 -4.70
C ASP A 617 1.84 0.78 -4.43
N TRP A 618 0.95 -0.13 -3.99
CA TRP A 618 -0.39 0.24 -3.52
C TRP A 618 -0.36 1.03 -2.21
N VAL A 619 0.47 0.62 -1.25
CA VAL A 619 0.66 1.35 0.02
C VAL A 619 1.19 2.76 -0.25
N LEU A 620 2.14 2.91 -1.19
CA LEU A 620 2.70 4.19 -1.61
C LEU A 620 1.62 5.08 -2.26
N SER A 621 0.82 4.53 -3.17
CA SER A 621 -0.27 5.25 -3.87
C SER A 621 -1.32 5.75 -2.89
N PHE A 622 -1.81 4.88 -2.00
CA PHE A 622 -2.79 5.25 -0.96
C PHE A 622 -2.19 6.19 0.08
N GLY A 623 -0.91 6.00 0.42
CA GLY A 623 -0.16 6.89 1.30
C GLY A 623 -0.01 8.31 0.72
N ALA A 624 0.29 8.43 -0.56
CA ALA A 624 0.36 9.72 -1.25
C ALA A 624 -1.01 10.44 -1.26
N ALA A 625 -2.09 9.69 -1.55
CA ALA A 625 -3.45 10.22 -1.45
C ALA A 625 -3.78 10.68 -0.02
N SER A 626 -3.40 9.89 0.99
CA SER A 626 -3.57 10.20 2.41
C SER A 626 -2.90 11.53 2.78
N VAL A 627 -1.62 11.67 2.43
CA VAL A 627 -0.84 12.90 2.72
C VAL A 627 -1.47 14.10 2.01
N THR A 628 -1.94 13.93 0.78
CA THR A 628 -2.62 14.98 0.01
C THR A 628 -3.93 15.43 0.69
N ILE A 629 -4.76 14.48 1.14
CA ILE A 629 -6.00 14.77 1.87
C ILE A 629 -5.71 15.49 3.17
N LEU A 630 -4.69 15.05 3.92
CA LEU A 630 -4.30 15.66 5.19
C LEU A 630 -3.68 17.06 5.00
N ALA A 631 -2.88 17.26 3.97
CA ALA A 631 -2.35 18.58 3.62
C ALA A 631 -3.50 19.56 3.29
N LEU A 632 -4.46 19.10 2.49
CA LEU A 632 -5.65 19.88 2.15
C LEU A 632 -6.49 20.20 3.40
N ALA A 633 -6.66 19.22 4.29
CA ALA A 633 -7.34 19.41 5.58
C ALA A 633 -6.64 20.48 6.43
N GLY A 634 -5.32 20.43 6.52
CA GLY A 634 -4.50 21.39 7.24
C GLY A 634 -4.60 22.81 6.66
N ILE A 635 -4.52 22.93 5.33
CA ILE A 635 -4.65 24.20 4.61
C ILE A 635 -6.03 24.84 4.87
N LEU A 636 -7.09 24.06 4.69
CA LEU A 636 -8.47 24.54 4.90
C LEU A 636 -8.76 24.91 6.35
N ALA A 637 -8.26 24.11 7.31
CA ALA A 637 -8.38 24.42 8.73
C ALA A 637 -7.60 25.70 9.09
N ALA A 638 -6.37 25.84 8.63
CA ALA A 638 -5.52 27.00 8.90
C ALA A 638 -6.14 28.31 8.38
N THR A 639 -6.56 28.30 7.09
CA THR A 639 -7.21 29.45 6.48
C THR A 639 -8.54 29.80 7.16
N GLY A 640 -9.36 28.78 7.44
CA GLY A 640 -10.64 28.97 8.12
C GLY A 640 -10.50 29.58 9.50
N ILE A 641 -9.57 29.09 10.32
CA ILE A 641 -9.31 29.57 11.68
C ILE A 641 -8.81 31.03 11.64
N PHE A 642 -7.87 31.34 10.76
CA PHE A 642 -7.29 32.69 10.70
C PHE A 642 -8.31 33.72 10.17
N LEU A 643 -8.98 33.41 9.04
CA LEU A 643 -9.92 34.34 8.41
C LEU A 643 -11.20 34.56 9.24
N SER A 644 -11.59 33.59 10.06
CA SER A 644 -12.73 33.77 11.00
C SER A 644 -12.50 34.87 12.03
N GLN A 645 -11.26 35.29 12.24
CA GLN A 645 -10.88 36.25 13.28
C GLN A 645 -10.53 37.64 12.75
N ILE A 646 -10.60 37.84 11.43
CA ILE A 646 -10.26 39.10 10.78
C ILE A 646 -11.05 40.28 11.39
N CYS A 647 -12.34 40.07 11.70
CA CYS A 647 -13.16 41.14 12.26
C CYS A 647 -12.70 41.54 13.68
N SER A 648 -12.20 40.62 14.49
CA SER A 648 -11.63 40.95 15.80
C SER A 648 -10.30 41.73 15.70
N LEU A 649 -9.62 41.60 14.56
CA LEU A 649 -8.40 42.35 14.25
C LEU A 649 -8.72 43.73 13.63
N GLY A 650 -9.96 43.95 13.20
CA GLY A 650 -10.41 45.23 12.63
C GLY A 650 -10.19 46.44 13.55
N VAL A 651 -10.39 46.23 14.84
CA VAL A 651 -10.13 47.27 15.84
C VAL A 651 -8.68 47.78 15.84
N LEU A 652 -7.73 46.91 15.38
CA LEU A 652 -6.30 47.30 15.33
C LEU A 652 -5.99 48.34 14.23
N THR A 653 -6.91 48.52 13.26
CA THR A 653 -6.74 49.55 12.20
C THR A 653 -6.68 50.98 12.72
N THR A 654 -7.31 51.23 13.86
CA THR A 654 -7.24 52.53 14.53
C THR A 654 -5.83 52.86 14.99
N TYR A 655 -4.97 51.85 15.20
CA TYR A 655 -3.58 52.04 15.63
C TYR A 655 -2.59 51.89 14.47
N ASP A 656 -2.74 50.90 13.62
CA ASP A 656 -1.86 50.66 12.47
C ASP A 656 -2.60 49.90 11.36
N ALA A 657 -2.75 50.55 10.22
CA ALA A 657 -3.42 49.97 9.02
C ALA A 657 -2.42 49.31 8.05
N ARG A 658 -1.14 49.19 8.41
CA ARG A 658 -0.10 48.66 7.52
C ARG A 658 -0.25 47.13 7.34
N THR A 659 -0.22 46.65 6.12
CA THR A 659 -0.30 45.20 5.79
C THR A 659 0.78 44.37 6.50
N ARG A 660 1.94 44.98 6.78
CA ARG A 660 3.05 44.32 7.50
C ARG A 660 2.67 43.85 8.91
N LEU A 661 1.78 44.59 9.60
CA LEU A 661 1.28 44.13 10.89
C LEU A 661 0.52 42.82 10.80
N TYR A 662 -0.39 42.73 9.84
CA TYR A 662 -1.24 41.52 9.63
C TYR A 662 -0.44 40.34 9.12
N LEU A 663 0.57 40.57 8.27
CA LEU A 663 1.54 39.53 7.88
C LEU A 663 2.32 39.01 9.08
N GLY A 664 2.76 39.92 9.98
CA GLY A 664 3.44 39.53 11.22
C GLY A 664 2.53 38.73 12.16
N ILE A 665 1.25 39.12 12.29
CA ILE A 665 0.27 38.35 13.09
C ILE A 665 0.03 36.98 12.47
N ALA A 666 -0.12 36.90 11.13
CA ALA A 666 -0.27 35.63 10.42
C ALA A 666 0.97 34.72 10.59
N ALA A 667 2.17 35.28 10.54
CA ALA A 667 3.41 34.52 10.76
C ALA A 667 3.46 33.89 12.15
N TRP A 668 3.09 34.64 13.21
CA TRP A 668 3.04 34.08 14.57
C TRP A 668 1.93 33.07 14.78
N ASN A 669 0.78 33.22 14.10
CA ASN A 669 -0.40 32.42 14.34
C ASN A 669 -0.49 31.20 13.43
N LEU A 670 0.11 31.22 12.23
CA LEU A 670 0.09 30.14 11.25
C LEU A 670 1.48 29.54 11.02
N ALA A 671 2.46 30.36 10.55
CA ALA A 671 3.75 29.81 10.15
C ALA A 671 4.48 29.15 11.32
N LEU A 672 4.59 29.86 12.46
CA LEU A 672 5.33 29.34 13.60
C LEU A 672 4.74 28.00 14.13
N PRO A 673 3.43 27.88 14.45
CA PRO A 673 2.88 26.60 14.92
C PRO A 673 3.02 25.48 13.90
N LEU A 674 2.83 25.76 12.61
CA LEU A 674 2.94 24.76 11.55
C LEU A 674 4.38 24.27 11.40
N ILE A 675 5.36 25.16 11.33
CA ILE A 675 6.78 24.77 11.17
C ILE A 675 7.27 24.02 12.42
N VAL A 676 6.98 24.55 13.62
CA VAL A 676 7.38 23.89 14.86
C VAL A 676 6.72 22.52 15.01
N SER A 677 5.43 22.41 14.68
CA SER A 677 4.73 21.13 14.73
C SER A 677 5.25 20.15 13.69
N ALA A 678 5.63 20.61 12.50
CA ALA A 678 6.22 19.78 11.47
C ALA A 678 7.58 19.21 11.92
N VAL A 679 8.46 20.06 12.47
CA VAL A 679 9.78 19.64 12.96
C VAL A 679 9.63 18.62 14.10
N ILE A 680 8.81 18.93 15.12
CA ILE A 680 8.61 18.02 16.26
C ILE A 680 7.89 16.76 15.81
N GLY A 681 6.89 16.88 14.94
CA GLY A 681 6.17 15.76 14.34
C GLY A 681 7.11 14.84 13.56
N ALA A 682 8.00 15.42 12.76
CA ALA A 682 9.02 14.67 12.02
C ALA A 682 10.01 13.92 12.95
N LEU A 683 10.47 14.59 14.03
CA LEU A 683 11.37 13.97 15.00
C LEU A 683 10.70 12.79 15.72
N VAL A 684 9.45 12.96 16.16
CA VAL A 684 8.69 11.89 16.81
C VAL A 684 8.40 10.75 15.83
N ALA A 685 7.99 11.08 14.61
CA ALA A 685 7.71 10.10 13.58
C ALA A 685 8.98 9.31 13.19
N ALA A 686 10.12 10.00 13.01
CA ALA A 686 11.41 9.38 12.74
C ALA A 686 11.85 8.46 13.90
N PHE A 687 11.70 8.91 15.16
CA PHE A 687 11.99 8.09 16.33
C PHE A 687 11.13 6.81 16.36
N LEU A 688 9.83 6.91 16.15
CA LEU A 688 8.95 5.75 16.08
C LEU A 688 9.26 4.87 14.86
N GLY A 689 9.64 5.46 13.74
CA GLY A 689 10.10 4.76 12.55
C GLY A 689 11.38 3.98 12.78
N THR A 690 12.37 4.55 13.45
CA THR A 690 13.62 3.85 13.80
C THR A 690 13.36 2.67 14.75
N LEU A 691 12.45 2.81 15.72
CA LEU A 691 12.03 1.69 16.57
C LEU A 691 11.38 0.58 15.74
N ALA A 692 10.52 0.92 14.78
CA ALA A 692 9.89 -0.07 13.91
C ALA A 692 10.90 -0.84 13.05
N LEU A 693 11.92 -0.16 12.52
CA LEU A 693 13.01 -0.79 11.75
C LEU A 693 13.92 -1.66 12.65
N GLN A 694 14.16 -1.24 13.89
CA GLN A 694 14.91 -2.05 14.87
C GLN A 694 14.21 -3.36 15.24
N ILE A 695 12.87 -3.39 15.34
CA ILE A 695 12.09 -4.63 15.55
C ILE A 695 12.44 -5.64 14.44
N ARG A 696 12.59 -5.16 13.21
CA ARG A 696 12.83 -5.98 12.03
C ARG A 696 14.32 -6.13 11.66
N ARG A 697 15.20 -5.48 12.39
CA ARG A 697 16.67 -5.45 12.19
C ARG A 697 17.07 -5.03 10.76
N THR A 698 16.31 -4.10 10.15
CA THR A 698 16.49 -3.67 8.76
C THR A 698 16.31 -2.18 8.63
N GLY A 699 17.18 -1.53 7.83
CA GLY A 699 16.97 -0.22 7.26
C GLY A 699 17.15 1.00 8.16
N GLU A 700 17.10 2.15 7.51
CA GLU A 700 17.13 3.46 8.12
C GLU A 700 16.01 4.33 7.58
N VAL A 701 15.52 5.28 8.41
CA VAL A 701 14.51 6.24 7.95
C VAL A 701 15.14 7.18 6.91
N SER A 702 14.52 7.31 5.75
CA SER A 702 15.03 8.14 4.66
C SER A 702 15.00 9.63 5.01
N VAL A 703 16.16 10.18 5.36
CA VAL A 703 16.34 11.61 5.67
C VAL A 703 15.96 12.51 4.50
N PRO A 704 16.31 12.21 3.23
CA PRO A 704 15.91 13.03 2.08
C PRO A 704 14.40 13.21 1.93
N VAL A 705 13.61 12.12 2.10
CA VAL A 705 12.14 12.20 1.98
C VAL A 705 11.54 13.02 3.13
N LEU A 706 12.05 12.84 4.35
CA LEU A 706 11.58 13.57 5.51
C LEU A 706 11.93 15.07 5.39
N SER A 707 13.14 15.40 4.90
CA SER A 707 13.54 16.78 4.65
C SER A 707 12.71 17.45 3.54
N ALA A 708 12.42 16.73 2.45
CA ALA A 708 11.53 17.21 1.39
C ALA A 708 10.12 17.50 1.90
N ALA A 709 9.58 16.63 2.75
CA ALA A 709 8.27 16.84 3.39
C ALA A 709 8.28 18.08 4.31
N LEU A 710 9.34 18.27 5.12
CA LEU A 710 9.49 19.44 5.97
C LEU A 710 9.59 20.74 5.15
N LEU A 711 10.36 20.72 4.06
CA LEU A 711 10.46 21.87 3.14
C LEU A 711 9.12 22.18 2.47
N GLY A 712 8.38 21.15 2.06
CA GLY A 712 7.04 21.30 1.53
C GLY A 712 6.05 21.91 2.52
N ILE A 713 6.05 21.45 3.77
CA ILE A 713 5.21 22.04 4.84
C ILE A 713 5.63 23.48 5.14
N ALA A 714 6.92 23.78 5.17
CA ALA A 714 7.42 25.14 5.37
C ALA A 714 6.97 26.07 4.22
N ALA A 715 7.05 25.62 2.98
CA ALA A 715 6.56 26.35 1.81
C ALA A 715 5.05 26.63 1.89
N ILE A 716 4.26 25.61 2.27
CA ILE A 716 2.81 25.77 2.51
C ILE A 716 2.55 26.77 3.64
N ALA A 717 3.27 26.69 4.75
CA ALA A 717 3.13 27.61 5.89
C ALA A 717 3.44 29.07 5.49
N ILE A 718 4.47 29.28 4.68
CA ILE A 718 4.82 30.61 4.14
C ILE A 718 3.74 31.10 3.18
N ALA A 719 3.30 30.28 2.23
CA ALA A 719 2.25 30.63 1.27
C ALA A 719 0.93 30.99 1.97
N LEU A 720 0.52 30.20 2.98
CA LEU A 720 -0.65 30.49 3.81
C LEU A 720 -0.50 31.81 4.59
N THR A 721 0.67 32.07 5.13
CA THR A 721 0.95 33.31 5.86
C THR A 721 0.82 34.52 4.96
N LEU A 722 1.37 34.46 3.75
CA LEU A 722 1.27 35.53 2.74
C LEU A 722 -0.18 35.72 2.29
N LEU A 723 -0.87 34.63 1.95
CA LEU A 723 -2.25 34.68 1.47
C LEU A 723 -3.20 35.19 2.56
N CYS A 724 -3.13 34.66 3.77
CA CYS A 724 -3.98 35.06 4.87
C CYS A 724 -3.67 36.43 5.39
N GLY A 725 -2.38 36.80 5.47
CA GLY A 725 -1.95 38.16 5.94
C GLY A 725 -2.33 39.26 4.96
N THR A 726 -2.20 39.02 3.65
CA THR A 726 -2.62 40.00 2.61
C THR A 726 -4.15 40.11 2.52
N THR A 727 -4.88 38.99 2.58
CA THR A 727 -6.35 39.04 2.59
C THR A 727 -6.89 39.69 3.84
N ALA A 728 -6.26 39.48 5.02
CA ALA A 728 -6.59 40.18 6.24
C ALA A 728 -6.34 41.68 6.12
N GLY A 729 -5.18 42.06 5.63
CA GLY A 729 -4.83 43.48 5.43
C GLY A 729 -5.77 44.22 4.47
N ARG A 730 -6.29 43.53 3.43
CA ARG A 730 -7.30 44.07 2.53
C ARG A 730 -8.68 44.16 3.17
N ALA A 731 -9.14 43.10 3.83
CA ALA A 731 -10.46 43.04 4.46
C ALA A 731 -10.62 44.06 5.61
N VAL A 732 -9.55 44.31 6.34
CA VAL A 732 -9.55 45.23 7.45
C VAL A 732 -9.61 46.72 7.00
N ARG A 733 -9.07 47.06 5.83
CA ARG A 733 -9.19 48.41 5.25
C ARG A 733 -10.64 48.80 4.89
N THR A 734 -11.48 47.81 4.64
CA THR A 734 -12.91 47.97 4.32
C THR A 734 -13.83 47.77 5.55
N TRP A 735 -13.21 47.61 6.76
CA TRP A 735 -13.96 47.42 7.97
C TRP A 735 -14.50 48.76 8.51
N HIS A 736 -15.80 48.77 8.88
CA HIS A 736 -16.48 49.88 9.48
C HIS A 736 -17.15 49.44 10.79
N PRO A 737 -17.06 50.22 11.89
CA PRO A 737 -17.63 49.85 13.20
C PRO A 737 -19.13 49.63 13.22
N SER A 738 -19.84 50.22 12.26
CA SER A 738 -21.32 50.14 12.13
C SER A 738 -21.85 48.88 11.44
N LYS A 739 -20.97 47.97 10.99
CA LYS A 739 -21.39 46.76 10.23
C LYS A 739 -21.30 45.46 11.02
N ASP A 740 -20.87 45.48 12.25
CA ASP A 740 -20.86 44.37 13.17
C ASP A 740 -22.03 44.50 14.10
#